data_0a9b6c4140a80759c83c9941b1d09591
#
_entry.id   0a9b6c4140a80759c83c9941b1d09591
#
_cell.length_a   1.000
_cell.length_b   1.000
_cell.length_c   1.000
_cell.angle_alpha   90.00
_cell.angle_beta   90.00
_cell.angle_gamma   90.00
#
_symmetry.space_group_name_H-M   'P 1'
#
loop_
_entity.id
_entity.type
_entity.pdbx_description
1 polymer ?
#
loop_
_entity_poly.entity_id
_entity_poly.type
_entity_poly.pdbx_seq_one_letter_code
_entity_poly.pdbx_strand_id
1 'polypeptide(L)'
;MILKDFNSNWKFEKENECILVDLPHDAMLHEKRYLGGPCGVGGAYFSGGFYTYTKSFMVPKEFINHSIHLHVLGAYRNSLVYVNNQEVYSHKYGYTDYFVELTKYLNYGKTNEIKITVDNTLVPNSRWYSGAGLYRGVELYIGGMDHFNINDIKLNTVSLDPITLSYTIPYTSRKKLDVLMEIYDEDKCIKKNKGASGMLNIDATPWDLDNPKLYTFKFYLMDKDEIIDTYSLEYGFRTLEYTTKGFYLNGKKTILKGACLHHDNGILGAKSIYDAEVKRLFILKNAGFNAIRSAHNPASQHLLKACDRLGILVMDELVDMWLYHKTEYDYATDFKDNYIKDLKSMMDKDYNHPSVIMYSLGNELASPTTLDKEGFRILNELCDYIHKNDYRPSTMGVNFTNLEREELNAHKERYKMMEVYTNSDEIVDDYNKIVTRFGYGMAEIACAPDSERVSIDTFKVLDLAGYNYAYKRYDLDSKIHPERIIVGTETMCEDIYKNYERMKKYPQVIGDFIWTGIDYLGEVGIGGYFDHDHHFQKPYPWILANGGAFDLLGYPTGEAYLAMVTYGKATLELASYIYDEDETKSAWRWTNSRNTYTYKDDVIGKDIVVEVYSIYPIVELFVNGKSLGKKEIVNGFTTYKFPYEKGSIKAIGYKDNKAFEEKILSSANESKLTARIDYSGKELTYIYFEYKDRNNIIDTTKEEIIKVSLDGATLVGIGSANPRTEDNYIKNEAHTFLGACMIAVKRNAAHATIKGSDSKDTIDITI
;
A
#
# COMPACT_ATOMS: atom_id res chain seq x y z
N MET A 1 -14.10 29.08 -1.87
CA MET A 1 -13.65 28.26 -3.01
C MET A 1 -14.67 27.17 -3.29
N ILE A 2 -14.99 26.90 -4.53
CA ILE A 2 -15.89 25.82 -4.93
C ILE A 2 -15.00 24.66 -5.36
N LEU A 3 -15.14 23.51 -4.70
CA LEU A 3 -14.56 22.26 -5.13
C LEU A 3 -15.64 21.49 -5.89
N LYS A 4 -15.36 21.13 -7.15
CA LYS A 4 -16.26 20.29 -7.95
C LYS A 4 -15.59 18.95 -8.23
N ASP A 5 -16.32 17.88 -7.98
CA ASP A 5 -16.01 16.58 -8.56
C ASP A 5 -16.03 16.72 -10.08
N PHE A 6 -14.95 16.31 -10.73
CA PHE A 6 -14.78 16.44 -12.17
C PHE A 6 -14.54 15.08 -12.84
N ASN A 7 -14.82 13.99 -12.13
CA ASN A 7 -14.46 12.64 -12.50
C ASN A 7 -15.41 11.96 -13.50
N SER A 8 -16.66 12.39 -13.64
CA SER A 8 -17.64 11.69 -14.49
C SER A 8 -17.49 12.00 -15.98
N ASN A 9 -17.84 11.02 -16.84
CA ASN A 9 -18.02 11.21 -18.29
C ASN A 9 -16.79 11.77 -19.03
N TRP A 10 -15.62 11.20 -18.83
CA TRP A 10 -14.45 11.45 -19.65
C TRP A 10 -14.46 10.55 -20.89
N LYS A 11 -14.17 11.11 -22.05
CA LYS A 11 -13.91 10.36 -23.27
C LYS A 11 -12.50 9.80 -23.18
N PHE A 12 -12.37 8.49 -23.09
CA PHE A 12 -11.10 7.76 -23.11
C PHE A 12 -10.85 7.24 -24.53
N GLU A 13 -9.66 7.46 -25.04
CA GLU A 13 -9.22 7.03 -26.37
C GLU A 13 -7.87 6.33 -26.28
N LYS A 14 -7.80 5.14 -26.88
CA LYS A 14 -6.63 4.31 -27.03
C LYS A 14 -6.67 3.64 -28.38
N GLU A 15 -5.69 3.91 -29.28
CA GLU A 15 -5.67 3.38 -30.64
C GLU A 15 -7.04 3.51 -31.36
N ASN A 16 -7.76 2.39 -31.50
CA ASN A 16 -9.09 2.31 -32.13
C ASN A 16 -10.23 2.22 -31.12
N GLU A 17 -9.95 2.26 -29.82
CA GLU A 17 -10.94 2.23 -28.75
C GLU A 17 -11.32 3.65 -28.34
N CYS A 18 -12.63 3.90 -28.27
CA CYS A 18 -13.18 5.17 -27.81
C CYS A 18 -14.41 4.90 -26.95
N ILE A 19 -14.28 5.10 -25.64
CA ILE A 19 -15.34 4.84 -24.66
C ILE A 19 -15.50 6.01 -23.70
N LEU A 20 -16.65 6.08 -23.02
CA LEU A 20 -16.85 6.96 -21.87
C LEU A 20 -16.45 6.24 -20.60
N VAL A 21 -15.69 6.92 -19.76
CA VAL A 21 -15.23 6.41 -18.47
C VAL A 21 -15.47 7.43 -17.36
N ASP A 22 -15.66 6.93 -16.15
CA ASP A 22 -15.55 7.72 -14.92
C ASP A 22 -14.14 7.51 -14.33
N LEU A 23 -13.59 8.57 -13.72
CA LEU A 23 -12.34 8.51 -12.99
C LEU A 23 -12.59 8.14 -11.50
N PRO A 24 -11.65 7.48 -10.84
CA PRO A 24 -10.34 7.03 -11.34
C PRO A 24 -10.44 5.89 -12.35
N HIS A 25 -9.59 5.91 -13.37
CA HIS A 25 -9.58 4.94 -14.44
C HIS A 25 -8.15 4.42 -14.68
N ASP A 26 -7.99 3.09 -14.63
CA ASP A 26 -6.72 2.44 -14.94
C ASP A 26 -6.72 1.93 -16.38
N ALA A 27 -6.04 2.65 -17.25
CA ALA A 27 -5.95 2.34 -18.67
C ALA A 27 -5.15 1.04 -18.94
N MET A 28 -4.26 0.63 -18.03
CA MET A 28 -3.44 -0.56 -18.22
C MET A 28 -4.26 -1.85 -18.16
N LEU A 29 -5.40 -1.86 -17.45
CA LEU A 29 -6.34 -3.00 -17.45
C LEU A 29 -6.99 -3.26 -18.81
N HIS A 30 -6.97 -2.27 -19.73
CA HIS A 30 -7.41 -2.41 -21.11
C HIS A 30 -6.32 -2.94 -22.05
N GLU A 31 -5.08 -3.07 -21.54
CA GLU A 31 -3.97 -3.62 -22.30
C GLU A 31 -3.98 -5.16 -22.29
N LYS A 32 -3.32 -5.73 -23.30
CA LYS A 32 -3.11 -7.18 -23.38
C LYS A 32 -1.98 -7.61 -22.47
N ARG A 33 -2.14 -8.78 -21.86
CA ARG A 33 -1.07 -9.54 -21.23
C ARG A 33 -0.73 -10.75 -22.11
N TYR A 34 0.53 -11.04 -22.28
CA TYR A 34 0.99 -12.20 -23.06
C TYR A 34 2.43 -12.57 -22.72
N LEU A 35 2.84 -13.80 -23.06
CA LEU A 35 4.21 -14.23 -22.90
C LEU A 35 5.17 -13.31 -23.68
N GLY A 36 6.12 -12.69 -22.97
CA GLY A 36 6.98 -11.65 -23.54
C GLY A 36 6.36 -10.25 -23.57
N GLY A 37 5.25 -10.02 -22.88
CA GLY A 37 4.66 -8.68 -22.70
C GLY A 37 5.72 -7.69 -22.20
N PRO A 38 5.81 -6.47 -22.78
CA PRO A 38 6.99 -5.62 -22.64
C PRO A 38 7.20 -5.03 -21.24
N CYS A 39 6.16 -4.99 -20.38
CA CYS A 39 6.35 -4.65 -18.98
C CYS A 39 7.08 -5.72 -18.16
N GLY A 40 7.33 -6.91 -18.77
CA GLY A 40 8.04 -8.01 -18.13
C GLY A 40 7.39 -8.50 -16.83
N VAL A 41 8.17 -9.19 -16.03
CA VAL A 41 7.76 -9.70 -14.70
C VAL A 41 7.37 -8.59 -13.73
N GLY A 42 8.06 -7.45 -13.78
CA GLY A 42 7.74 -6.29 -12.93
C GLY A 42 6.31 -5.84 -13.13
N GLY A 43 5.89 -5.55 -14.35
CA GLY A 43 4.56 -5.07 -14.69
C GLY A 43 3.57 -6.17 -15.08
N ALA A 44 3.76 -7.43 -14.61
CA ALA A 44 2.86 -8.56 -14.84
C ALA A 44 2.54 -8.84 -16.32
N TYR A 45 3.54 -8.66 -17.20
CA TYR A 45 3.45 -8.92 -18.64
C TYR A 45 2.41 -8.08 -19.42
N PHE A 46 1.97 -6.95 -18.86
CA PHE A 46 1.14 -6.02 -19.59
C PHE A 46 1.90 -5.31 -20.70
N SER A 47 1.17 -4.76 -21.67
CA SER A 47 1.69 -3.81 -22.64
C SER A 47 1.64 -2.39 -22.04
N GLY A 48 2.55 -1.53 -22.46
CA GLY A 48 2.41 -0.10 -22.27
C GLY A 48 1.52 0.51 -23.35
N GLY A 49 1.15 1.79 -23.21
CA GLY A 49 0.29 2.46 -24.16
C GLY A 49 0.31 3.99 -24.08
N PHE A 50 -0.27 4.61 -25.09
CA PHE A 50 -0.55 6.05 -25.14
C PHE A 50 -2.04 6.29 -25.02
N TYR A 51 -2.45 7.11 -24.06
CA TYR A 51 -3.84 7.30 -23.69
C TYR A 51 -4.24 8.77 -23.77
N THR A 52 -5.46 9.03 -24.22
CA THR A 52 -6.04 10.37 -24.27
C THR A 52 -7.35 10.41 -23.50
N TYR A 53 -7.46 11.36 -22.61
CA TYR A 53 -8.68 11.66 -21.86
C TYR A 53 -9.16 13.04 -22.24
N THR A 54 -10.42 13.16 -22.70
CA THR A 54 -11.00 14.44 -23.13
C THR A 54 -12.31 14.69 -22.41
N LYS A 55 -12.51 15.91 -21.93
CA LYS A 55 -13.76 16.34 -21.31
C LYS A 55 -14.15 17.72 -21.78
N SER A 56 -15.38 17.79 -22.32
CA SER A 56 -16.02 19.06 -22.66
C SER A 56 -16.87 19.56 -21.49
N PHE A 57 -16.76 20.83 -21.15
CA PHE A 57 -17.51 21.44 -20.06
C PHE A 57 -17.80 22.93 -20.33
N MET A 58 -18.88 23.42 -19.76
CA MET A 58 -19.23 24.83 -19.87
C MET A 58 -18.68 25.61 -18.66
N VAL A 59 -18.07 26.76 -18.93
CA VAL A 59 -17.65 27.69 -17.89
C VAL A 59 -18.60 28.90 -17.94
N PRO A 60 -19.42 29.13 -16.90
CA PRO A 60 -20.32 30.27 -16.83
C PRO A 60 -19.61 31.62 -16.94
N LYS A 61 -20.27 32.66 -17.49
CA LYS A 61 -19.70 34.02 -17.62
C LYS A 61 -19.38 34.66 -16.28
N GLU A 62 -20.10 34.28 -15.22
CA GLU A 62 -19.88 34.78 -13.86
C GLU A 62 -18.50 34.47 -13.30
N PHE A 63 -17.85 33.43 -13.83
CA PHE A 63 -16.50 33.03 -13.41
C PHE A 63 -15.36 33.78 -14.11
N ILE A 64 -15.64 34.83 -14.93
CA ILE A 64 -14.62 35.58 -15.69
C ILE A 64 -13.51 36.15 -14.83
N ASN A 65 -13.81 36.46 -13.57
CA ASN A 65 -12.86 37.01 -12.57
C ASN A 65 -12.52 35.97 -11.48
N HIS A 66 -12.61 34.66 -11.78
CA HIS A 66 -12.28 33.62 -10.84
C HIS A 66 -10.95 32.99 -11.20
N SER A 67 -10.25 32.50 -10.18
CA SER A 67 -9.09 31.63 -10.32
C SER A 67 -9.58 30.19 -10.44
N ILE A 68 -9.29 29.52 -11.56
CA ILE A 68 -9.78 28.16 -11.84
C ILE A 68 -8.58 27.25 -12.05
N HIS A 69 -8.50 26.19 -11.25
CA HIS A 69 -7.43 25.21 -11.30
C HIS A 69 -7.99 23.79 -11.45
N LEU A 70 -7.35 23.02 -12.31
CA LEU A 70 -7.51 21.56 -12.34
C LEU A 70 -6.47 20.95 -11.41
N HIS A 71 -6.90 20.13 -10.45
CA HIS A 71 -6.05 19.30 -9.62
C HIS A 71 -6.08 17.87 -10.16
N VAL A 72 -4.96 17.36 -10.62
CA VAL A 72 -4.79 15.97 -11.06
C VAL A 72 -4.13 15.21 -9.92
N LEU A 73 -4.86 14.26 -9.33
CA LEU A 73 -4.44 13.52 -8.14
C LEU A 73 -3.36 12.46 -8.42
N GLY A 74 -3.19 12.11 -9.69
CA GLY A 74 -2.16 11.20 -10.18
C GLY A 74 -2.45 10.73 -11.60
N ALA A 75 -1.42 10.78 -12.45
CA ALA A 75 -1.51 10.36 -13.86
C ALA A 75 -0.23 9.61 -14.24
N TYR A 76 -0.32 8.29 -14.43
CA TYR A 76 0.84 7.48 -14.72
C TYR A 76 0.93 7.17 -16.23
N ARG A 77 2.00 7.66 -16.91
CA ARG A 77 3.02 8.67 -16.57
C ARG A 77 3.18 9.66 -17.73
N ASN A 78 4.12 10.63 -17.60
CA ASN A 78 4.39 11.62 -18.65
C ASN A 78 3.13 12.29 -19.19
N SER A 79 2.36 12.94 -18.29
CA SER A 79 1.11 13.56 -18.68
C SER A 79 1.31 14.97 -19.27
N LEU A 80 0.52 15.29 -20.31
CA LEU A 80 0.41 16.63 -20.88
C LEU A 80 -1.05 17.08 -20.78
N VAL A 81 -1.26 18.32 -20.33
CA VAL A 81 -2.59 18.90 -20.19
C VAL A 81 -2.78 19.98 -21.26
N TYR A 82 -3.89 19.88 -21.98
CA TYR A 82 -4.32 20.83 -23.00
C TYR A 82 -5.65 21.45 -22.61
N VAL A 83 -5.80 22.75 -22.83
CA VAL A 83 -7.07 23.48 -22.72
C VAL A 83 -7.36 24.14 -24.07
N ASN A 84 -8.51 23.85 -24.66
CA ASN A 84 -8.92 24.37 -25.96
C ASN A 84 -7.82 24.21 -27.03
N ASN A 85 -7.21 23.03 -27.11
CA ASN A 85 -6.09 22.63 -27.97
C ASN A 85 -4.74 23.34 -27.69
N GLN A 86 -4.61 24.13 -26.65
CA GLN A 86 -3.33 24.71 -26.23
C GLN A 86 -2.73 23.86 -25.11
N GLU A 87 -1.46 23.44 -25.26
CA GLU A 87 -0.71 22.81 -24.18
C GLU A 87 -0.45 23.83 -23.07
N VAL A 88 -0.78 23.45 -21.84
CA VAL A 88 -0.70 24.36 -20.69
C VAL A 88 0.16 23.84 -19.55
N TYR A 89 0.38 22.53 -19.47
CA TYR A 89 1.16 21.91 -18.40
C TYR A 89 1.71 20.53 -18.79
N SER A 90 2.88 20.17 -18.21
CA SER A 90 3.46 18.83 -18.31
C SER A 90 3.89 18.32 -16.94
N HIS A 91 3.73 17.03 -16.69
CA HIS A 91 4.13 16.37 -15.45
C HIS A 91 4.74 15.00 -15.74
N LYS A 92 5.85 14.68 -15.05
CA LYS A 92 6.64 13.48 -15.33
C LYS A 92 6.36 12.35 -14.38
N TYR A 93 6.36 12.61 -13.05
CA TYR A 93 6.25 11.60 -12.03
C TYR A 93 4.79 11.19 -11.81
N GLY A 94 4.45 9.94 -12.12
CA GLY A 94 3.07 9.48 -12.14
C GLY A 94 2.38 9.36 -10.77
N TYR A 95 3.12 9.49 -9.67
CA TYR A 95 2.63 9.27 -8.31
C TYR A 95 2.42 10.56 -7.50
N THR A 96 2.91 11.69 -7.96
CA THR A 96 2.63 12.98 -7.35
C THR A 96 1.43 13.66 -8.00
N ASP A 97 0.68 14.43 -7.20
CA ASP A 97 -0.40 15.28 -7.68
C ASP A 97 0.13 16.62 -8.20
N TYR A 98 -0.68 17.32 -9.00
CA TYR A 98 -0.31 18.63 -9.51
C TYR A 98 -1.52 19.48 -9.85
N PHE A 99 -1.33 20.81 -9.72
CA PHE A 99 -2.33 21.81 -10.05
C PHE A 99 -2.01 22.50 -11.38
N VAL A 100 -3.04 22.68 -12.20
CA VAL A 100 -2.95 23.35 -13.50
C VAL A 100 -3.85 24.58 -13.48
N GLU A 101 -3.28 25.79 -13.59
CA GLU A 101 -4.07 27.01 -13.75
C GLU A 101 -4.76 27.03 -15.11
N LEU A 102 -6.08 27.10 -15.12
CA LEU A 102 -6.90 27.11 -16.34
C LEU A 102 -7.36 28.50 -16.73
N THR A 103 -7.43 29.44 -15.78
CA THR A 103 -8.13 30.75 -15.85
C THR A 103 -7.95 31.48 -17.18
N LYS A 104 -6.70 31.66 -17.63
CA LYS A 104 -6.37 32.43 -18.84
C LYS A 104 -6.61 31.70 -20.16
N TYR A 105 -6.88 30.39 -20.10
CA TYR A 105 -7.08 29.54 -21.27
C TYR A 105 -8.57 29.25 -21.55
N LEU A 106 -9.47 29.67 -20.64
CA LEU A 106 -10.90 29.36 -20.71
C LEU A 106 -11.69 30.41 -21.51
N ASN A 107 -12.66 29.93 -22.26
CA ASN A 107 -13.67 30.72 -22.97
C ASN A 107 -14.93 30.84 -22.08
N TYR A 108 -15.12 31.96 -21.42
CA TYR A 108 -16.23 32.17 -20.50
C TYR A 108 -17.57 32.32 -21.23
N GLY A 109 -18.61 31.66 -20.71
CA GLY A 109 -19.94 31.58 -21.34
C GLY A 109 -19.99 30.68 -22.57
N LYS A 110 -18.97 29.83 -22.75
CA LYS A 110 -18.86 28.87 -23.86
C LYS A 110 -18.42 27.51 -23.35
N THR A 111 -18.55 26.51 -24.22
CA THR A 111 -17.96 25.19 -24.01
C THR A 111 -16.44 25.26 -24.15
N ASN A 112 -15.75 24.63 -23.25
CA ASN A 112 -14.31 24.44 -23.25
C ASN A 112 -14.02 22.94 -23.31
N GLU A 113 -12.80 22.61 -23.69
CA GLU A 113 -12.29 21.25 -23.71
C GLU A 113 -11.02 21.17 -22.90
N ILE A 114 -10.94 20.21 -21.98
CA ILE A 114 -9.70 19.75 -21.38
C ILE A 114 -9.33 18.40 -22.01
N LYS A 115 -8.08 18.30 -22.45
CA LYS A 115 -7.51 17.05 -22.92
C LYS A 115 -6.26 16.75 -22.08
N ILE A 116 -6.17 15.54 -21.56
CA ILE A 116 -4.99 15.03 -20.84
C ILE A 116 -4.48 13.82 -21.60
N THR A 117 -3.23 13.88 -22.08
CA THR A 117 -2.55 12.71 -22.63
C THR A 117 -1.64 12.11 -21.59
N VAL A 118 -1.52 10.79 -21.61
CA VAL A 118 -0.67 10.01 -20.68
C VAL A 118 0.14 9.03 -21.53
N ASP A 119 1.46 9.16 -21.48
CA ASP A 119 2.38 8.34 -22.24
C ASP A 119 3.09 7.32 -21.35
N ASN A 120 2.63 6.07 -21.43
CA ASN A 120 3.22 4.90 -20.78
C ASN A 120 3.74 3.90 -21.82
N THR A 121 4.24 4.36 -22.96
CA THR A 121 4.74 3.50 -24.05
C THR A 121 6.12 2.93 -23.79
N LEU A 122 6.99 3.67 -23.08
CA LEU A 122 8.33 3.20 -22.73
C LEU A 122 8.26 2.31 -21.47
N VAL A 123 8.35 1.01 -21.68
CA VAL A 123 8.31 -0.03 -20.63
C VAL A 123 9.39 -1.08 -20.88
N PRO A 124 9.95 -1.76 -19.85
CA PRO A 124 9.56 -1.72 -18.44
C PRO A 124 10.02 -0.42 -17.74
N ASN A 125 9.15 0.17 -16.96
CA ASN A 125 9.44 1.41 -16.24
C ASN A 125 9.09 1.37 -14.74
N SER A 126 8.78 0.18 -14.25
CA SER A 126 8.50 -0.11 -12.84
C SER A 126 8.82 -1.57 -12.53
N ARG A 127 9.17 -1.87 -11.28
CA ARG A 127 9.36 -3.24 -10.81
C ARG A 127 8.05 -3.93 -10.41
N TRP A 128 6.95 -3.17 -10.28
CA TRP A 128 5.60 -3.63 -9.94
C TRP A 128 4.59 -3.15 -10.98
N TYR A 129 3.34 -3.56 -10.85
CA TYR A 129 2.25 -3.08 -11.68
C TYR A 129 1.98 -1.60 -11.41
N SER A 130 2.36 -0.75 -12.31
CA SER A 130 2.20 0.71 -12.15
C SER A 130 0.78 1.20 -12.38
N GLY A 131 -0.04 0.43 -13.12
CA GLY A 131 -1.22 0.98 -13.77
C GLY A 131 -0.87 2.03 -14.82
N ALA A 132 -1.88 2.67 -15.40
CA ALA A 132 -1.69 3.79 -16.32
C ALA A 132 -2.94 4.68 -16.38
N GLY A 133 -2.80 5.89 -16.96
CA GLY A 133 -3.91 6.81 -17.13
C GLY A 133 -4.19 7.67 -15.90
N LEU A 134 -5.42 8.16 -15.77
CA LEU A 134 -5.88 9.02 -14.65
C LEU A 134 -6.40 8.14 -13.50
N TYR A 135 -5.50 7.42 -12.86
CA TYR A 135 -5.82 6.34 -11.92
C TYR A 135 -6.16 6.81 -10.49
N ARG A 136 -5.95 8.10 -10.17
CA ARG A 136 -6.31 8.71 -8.87
C ARG A 136 -7.43 9.74 -8.96
N GLY A 137 -7.86 10.10 -10.18
CA GLY A 137 -8.94 11.05 -10.43
C GLY A 137 -8.50 12.51 -10.57
N VAL A 138 -9.47 13.40 -10.72
CA VAL A 138 -9.27 14.84 -10.90
C VAL A 138 -10.33 15.66 -10.15
N GLU A 139 -9.98 16.89 -9.76
CA GLU A 139 -10.85 17.85 -9.08
C GLU A 139 -10.75 19.22 -9.75
N LEU A 140 -11.81 20.00 -9.73
CA LEU A 140 -11.82 21.36 -10.23
C LEU A 140 -12.02 22.36 -9.09
N TYR A 141 -11.03 23.23 -8.87
CA TYR A 141 -11.05 24.28 -7.88
C TYR A 141 -11.42 25.62 -8.54
N ILE A 142 -12.43 26.30 -8.01
CA ILE A 142 -12.89 27.60 -8.48
C ILE A 142 -12.89 28.56 -7.29
N GLY A 143 -11.95 29.49 -7.25
CA GLY A 143 -11.85 30.55 -6.27
C GLY A 143 -12.14 31.92 -6.90
N GLY A 144 -12.52 32.90 -6.10
CA GLY A 144 -12.58 34.34 -6.54
C GLY A 144 -11.17 34.88 -6.83
N MET A 145 -11.09 36.16 -7.22
CA MET A 145 -9.80 36.86 -7.32
C MET A 145 -9.06 36.91 -5.97
N ASP A 146 -9.82 37.00 -4.90
CA ASP A 146 -9.35 36.86 -3.53
C ASP A 146 -9.75 35.44 -3.07
N HIS A 147 -8.76 34.62 -2.74
CA HIS A 147 -8.98 33.20 -2.39
C HIS A 147 -7.89 32.63 -1.48
N PHE A 148 -8.18 31.51 -0.79
CA PHE A 148 -7.20 30.79 0.00
C PHE A 148 -6.17 30.05 -0.87
N ASN A 149 -4.91 30.04 -0.43
CA ASN A 149 -3.86 29.20 -1.00
C ASN A 149 -3.91 27.85 -0.27
N ILE A 150 -4.76 26.95 -0.72
CA ILE A 150 -5.17 25.75 0.02
C ILE A 150 -4.01 24.79 0.35
N ASN A 151 -3.03 24.66 -0.54
CA ASN A 151 -1.86 23.78 -0.36
C ASN A 151 -0.87 24.32 0.67
N ASP A 152 -0.96 25.62 0.99
CA ASP A 152 -0.07 26.26 1.95
C ASP A 152 -0.73 26.42 3.34
N ILE A 153 -1.96 25.92 3.52
CA ILE A 153 -2.62 25.88 4.82
C ILE A 153 -1.94 24.84 5.69
N LYS A 154 -1.39 25.29 6.81
CA LYS A 154 -0.63 24.44 7.73
C LYS A 154 -1.20 24.49 9.14
N LEU A 155 -1.54 23.31 9.68
CA LEU A 155 -1.98 23.10 11.05
C LEU A 155 -0.97 22.20 11.76
N ASN A 156 -0.48 22.62 12.94
CA ASN A 156 0.46 21.83 13.72
C ASN A 156 0.11 21.87 15.21
N THR A 157 -0.08 20.70 15.81
CA THR A 157 -0.27 20.57 17.27
C THR A 157 1.07 20.65 17.99
N VAL A 158 1.25 21.70 18.79
CA VAL A 158 2.50 21.99 19.52
C VAL A 158 2.55 21.29 20.87
N SER A 159 1.41 21.21 21.55
CA SER A 159 1.26 20.54 22.86
C SER A 159 -0.14 19.97 23.02
N LEU A 160 -0.33 19.06 23.98
CA LEU A 160 -1.62 18.45 24.29
C LEU A 160 -2.18 18.84 25.68
N ASP A 161 -1.40 19.48 26.53
CA ASP A 161 -1.84 19.92 27.86
C ASP A 161 -1.37 21.36 28.12
N PRO A 162 -2.21 22.39 27.79
CA PRO A 162 -3.43 22.30 26.97
C PRO A 162 -3.13 22.00 25.50
N ILE A 163 -4.11 21.51 24.72
CA ILE A 163 -3.95 21.37 23.28
C ILE A 163 -3.70 22.76 22.69
N THR A 164 -2.50 22.93 22.12
CA THR A 164 -2.07 24.17 21.48
C THR A 164 -1.81 23.91 20.00
N LEU A 165 -2.58 24.58 19.15
CA LEU A 165 -2.45 24.55 17.71
C LEU A 165 -1.68 25.77 17.22
N SER A 166 -0.61 25.55 16.46
CA SER A 166 0.01 26.57 15.59
C SER A 166 -0.62 26.46 14.20
N TYR A 167 -0.97 27.58 13.58
CA TYR A 167 -1.63 27.55 12.27
C TYR A 167 -1.15 28.68 11.37
N THR A 168 -1.18 28.43 10.05
CA THR A 168 -0.95 29.39 8.98
C THR A 168 -1.98 29.16 7.87
N ILE A 169 -2.71 30.20 7.48
CA ILE A 169 -3.83 30.17 6.52
C ILE A 169 -3.61 31.27 5.49
N PRO A 170 -2.70 31.06 4.51
CA PRO A 170 -2.37 32.05 3.51
C PRO A 170 -3.48 32.23 2.48
N TYR A 171 -3.56 33.42 1.91
CA TYR A 171 -4.52 33.73 0.85
C TYR A 171 -3.91 34.73 -0.16
N THR A 172 -4.45 34.71 -1.36
CA THR A 172 -4.14 35.65 -2.43
C THR A 172 -5.18 36.75 -2.46
N SER A 173 -4.75 38.01 -2.33
CA SER A 173 -5.62 39.21 -2.46
C SER A 173 -4.78 40.45 -2.70
N ARG A 174 -5.37 41.45 -3.37
CA ARG A 174 -4.77 42.79 -3.54
C ARG A 174 -5.00 43.71 -2.34
N LYS A 175 -5.87 43.33 -1.41
CA LYS A 175 -6.22 44.07 -0.20
C LYS A 175 -6.03 43.17 1.02
N LYS A 176 -5.93 43.80 2.19
CA LYS A 176 -5.90 43.04 3.44
C LYS A 176 -7.32 42.59 3.76
N LEU A 177 -7.49 41.29 3.94
CA LEU A 177 -8.73 40.62 4.32
C LEU A 177 -8.59 39.97 5.70
N ASP A 178 -9.71 39.76 6.37
CA ASP A 178 -9.76 39.04 7.63
C ASP A 178 -9.94 37.54 7.36
N VAL A 179 -9.29 36.72 8.17
CA VAL A 179 -9.49 35.29 8.18
C VAL A 179 -10.21 34.88 9.46
N LEU A 180 -11.37 34.22 9.32
CA LEU A 180 -12.07 33.56 10.42
C LEU A 180 -11.90 32.07 10.28
N MET A 181 -11.51 31.42 11.36
CA MET A 181 -11.41 29.96 11.49
C MET A 181 -12.43 29.47 12.51
N GLU A 182 -13.23 28.47 12.14
CA GLU A 182 -14.14 27.77 13.02
C GLU A 182 -13.77 26.29 13.08
N ILE A 183 -13.77 25.70 14.28
CA ILE A 183 -13.44 24.30 14.51
C ILE A 183 -14.69 23.59 15.00
N TYR A 184 -15.03 22.49 14.33
CA TYR A 184 -16.23 21.72 14.62
C TYR A 184 -15.87 20.31 15.10
N ASP A 185 -16.56 19.89 16.14
CA ASP A 185 -16.70 18.51 16.55
C ASP A 185 -18.06 18.02 16.05
N GLU A 186 -18.04 17.25 14.95
CA GLU A 186 -19.24 16.91 14.17
C GLU A 186 -19.97 18.19 13.75
N ASP A 187 -21.20 18.41 14.23
CA ASP A 187 -21.99 19.62 13.94
C ASP A 187 -21.81 20.76 14.95
N LYS A 188 -21.07 20.53 16.06
CA LYS A 188 -20.90 21.50 17.13
C LYS A 188 -19.64 22.34 16.91
N CYS A 189 -19.80 23.65 16.73
CA CYS A 189 -18.68 24.59 16.75
C CYS A 189 -18.09 24.68 18.16
N ILE A 190 -16.85 24.19 18.34
CA ILE A 190 -16.14 24.20 19.62
C ILE A 190 -15.22 25.39 19.81
N LYS A 191 -14.77 26.01 18.71
CA LYS A 191 -13.86 27.15 18.74
C LYS A 191 -14.03 28.04 17.53
N LYS A 192 -13.93 29.34 17.72
CA LYS A 192 -13.80 30.35 16.67
C LYS A 192 -12.55 31.21 16.94
N ASN A 193 -11.84 31.54 15.91
CA ASN A 193 -10.65 32.40 16.00
C ASN A 193 -10.49 33.28 14.76
N LYS A 194 -9.95 34.49 14.94
CA LYS A 194 -9.63 35.42 13.86
C LYS A 194 -8.14 35.56 13.68
N GLY A 195 -7.69 35.61 12.43
CA GLY A 195 -6.30 35.78 12.03
C GLY A 195 -5.83 34.73 11.07
N ALA A 196 -4.95 35.11 10.14
CA ALA A 196 -4.37 34.21 9.12
C ALA A 196 -3.22 33.34 9.67
N SER A 197 -2.69 33.64 10.84
CA SER A 197 -1.66 32.84 11.51
C SER A 197 -1.65 33.11 13.01
N GLY A 198 -1.15 32.16 13.78
CA GLY A 198 -1.04 32.32 15.23
C GLY A 198 -0.97 31.01 15.99
N MET A 199 -1.17 31.10 17.30
CA MET A 199 -1.31 29.97 18.22
C MET A 199 -2.66 30.05 18.93
N LEU A 200 -3.25 28.89 19.20
CA LEU A 200 -4.60 28.78 19.74
C LEU A 200 -4.71 27.58 20.69
N ASN A 201 -5.25 27.83 21.89
CA ASN A 201 -5.60 26.76 22.82
C ASN A 201 -7.02 26.26 22.54
N ILE A 202 -7.18 24.94 22.51
CA ILE A 202 -8.42 24.26 22.15
C ILE A 202 -8.72 23.18 23.20
N ASP A 203 -9.98 23.10 23.59
CA ASP A 203 -10.49 21.99 24.39
C ASP A 203 -11.00 20.91 23.41
N ALA A 204 -10.21 19.87 23.23
CA ALA A 204 -10.48 18.82 22.26
C ALA A 204 -9.86 17.46 22.71
N THR A 205 -10.23 16.38 22.05
CA THR A 205 -9.66 15.06 22.25
C THR A 205 -8.55 14.83 21.24
N PRO A 206 -7.35 14.36 21.66
CA PRO A 206 -6.30 14.00 20.71
C PRO A 206 -6.70 12.84 19.80
N TRP A 207 -6.15 12.87 18.60
CA TRP A 207 -6.19 11.76 17.65
C TRP A 207 -5.17 10.70 18.05
N ASP A 208 -5.57 9.43 18.10
CA ASP A 208 -4.67 8.30 18.30
C ASP A 208 -5.13 7.05 17.54
N LEU A 209 -4.39 5.94 17.70
CA LEU A 209 -4.63 4.67 16.99
C LEU A 209 -5.96 4.01 17.33
N ASP A 210 -6.41 4.16 18.58
CA ASP A 210 -7.63 3.52 19.09
C ASP A 210 -8.84 4.47 19.00
N ASN A 211 -8.58 5.79 19.04
CA ASN A 211 -9.57 6.85 18.91
C ASN A 211 -9.11 7.90 17.88
N PRO A 212 -9.24 7.62 16.58
CA PRO A 212 -8.76 8.50 15.51
C PRO A 212 -9.71 9.69 15.29
N LYS A 213 -9.85 10.53 16.32
CA LYS A 213 -10.77 11.66 16.34
C LYS A 213 -10.29 12.76 15.39
N LEU A 214 -11.15 13.12 14.44
CA LEU A 214 -10.95 14.23 13.50
C LEU A 214 -11.94 15.34 13.80
N TYR A 215 -11.50 16.56 13.56
CA TYR A 215 -12.27 17.80 13.67
C TYR A 215 -12.34 18.47 12.31
N THR A 216 -13.49 19.08 11.98
CA THR A 216 -13.63 19.87 10.76
C THR A 216 -13.24 21.31 11.02
N PHE A 217 -12.21 21.77 10.30
CA PHE A 217 -11.80 23.16 10.26
C PHE A 217 -12.46 23.85 9.09
N LYS A 218 -13.19 24.93 9.34
CA LYS A 218 -13.80 25.80 8.32
C LYS A 218 -13.12 27.15 8.35
N PHE A 219 -12.65 27.58 7.20
CA PHE A 219 -11.98 28.87 7.00
C PHE A 219 -12.86 29.78 6.17
N TYR A 220 -12.97 31.02 6.58
CA TYR A 220 -13.71 32.07 5.89
C TYR A 220 -12.78 33.27 5.64
N LEU A 221 -12.63 33.65 4.38
CA LEU A 221 -11.94 34.86 3.97
C LEU A 221 -12.99 35.97 3.92
N MET A 222 -12.79 37.03 4.70
CA MET A 222 -13.80 38.05 4.97
C MET A 222 -13.36 39.44 4.50
N ASP A 223 -14.24 40.16 3.80
CA ASP A 223 -14.15 41.60 3.64
C ASP A 223 -15.22 42.26 4.53
N LYS A 224 -14.82 42.70 5.71
CA LYS A 224 -15.73 43.12 6.78
C LYS A 224 -16.69 41.98 7.16
N ASP A 225 -17.98 42.11 6.84
CA ASP A 225 -19.03 41.13 7.14
C ASP A 225 -19.36 40.19 5.95
N GLU A 226 -18.75 40.41 4.79
CA GLU A 226 -18.97 39.64 3.57
C GLU A 226 -17.98 38.48 3.49
N ILE A 227 -18.50 37.26 3.25
CA ILE A 227 -17.67 36.07 2.99
C ILE A 227 -17.23 36.09 1.52
N ILE A 228 -15.93 36.24 1.30
CA ILE A 228 -15.30 36.28 -0.03
C ILE A 228 -14.94 34.89 -0.51
N ASP A 229 -14.38 34.05 0.39
CA ASP A 229 -14.00 32.67 0.07
C ASP A 229 -14.16 31.76 1.29
N THR A 230 -14.33 30.48 1.03
CA THR A 230 -14.43 29.44 2.08
C THR A 230 -13.60 28.21 1.71
N TYR A 231 -13.00 27.59 2.71
CA TYR A 231 -12.36 26.28 2.56
C TYR A 231 -12.56 25.45 3.82
N SER A 232 -12.48 24.13 3.71
CA SER A 232 -12.55 23.25 4.87
C SER A 232 -11.66 22.05 4.71
N LEU A 233 -11.09 21.57 5.83
CA LEU A 233 -10.34 20.34 5.92
C LEU A 233 -10.61 19.63 7.25
N GLU A 234 -10.27 18.36 7.33
CA GLU A 234 -10.28 17.59 8.57
C GLU A 234 -8.87 17.53 9.16
N TYR A 235 -8.77 17.59 10.48
CA TYR A 235 -7.50 17.54 11.19
C TYR A 235 -7.66 16.84 12.55
N GLY A 236 -6.66 16.04 12.92
CA GLY A 236 -6.57 15.36 14.21
C GLY A 236 -5.40 15.90 15.05
N PHE A 237 -5.67 16.30 16.29
CA PHE A 237 -4.64 16.82 17.19
C PHE A 237 -3.77 15.71 17.72
N ARG A 238 -2.47 15.75 17.45
CA ARG A 238 -1.50 14.77 17.98
C ARG A 238 -0.10 15.36 18.07
N THR A 239 0.72 14.78 18.94
CA THR A 239 2.16 15.08 19.02
C THR A 239 2.98 13.83 18.72
N LEU A 240 4.14 14.02 18.11
CA LEU A 240 5.11 12.98 17.77
C LEU A 240 6.45 13.29 18.46
N GLU A 241 7.09 12.27 19.02
CA GLU A 241 8.43 12.38 19.58
C GLU A 241 9.23 11.13 19.21
N TYR A 242 10.48 11.34 18.76
CA TYR A 242 11.40 10.30 18.36
C TYR A 242 12.65 10.38 19.20
N THR A 243 12.96 9.31 19.92
CA THR A 243 14.13 9.24 20.78
C THR A 243 14.75 7.85 20.74
N THR A 244 15.95 7.70 21.24
CA THR A 244 16.59 6.38 21.46
C THR A 244 15.88 5.54 22.54
N LYS A 245 14.88 6.11 23.23
CA LYS A 245 14.05 5.41 24.22
C LYS A 245 12.72 4.93 23.61
N GLY A 246 12.43 5.29 22.36
CA GLY A 246 11.25 4.89 21.60
C GLY A 246 10.63 6.02 20.80
N PHE A 247 9.60 5.65 20.05
CA PHE A 247 8.66 6.55 19.43
C PHE A 247 7.47 6.79 20.37
N TYR A 248 7.04 8.04 20.47
CA TYR A 248 5.92 8.41 21.33
C TYR A 248 4.86 9.14 20.50
N LEU A 249 3.64 8.61 20.53
CA LEU A 249 2.44 9.25 20.02
C LEU A 249 1.67 9.82 21.23
N ASN A 250 1.48 11.13 21.27
CA ASN A 250 0.81 11.80 22.39
C ASN A 250 1.45 11.51 23.78
N GLY A 251 2.77 11.42 23.80
CA GLY A 251 3.51 11.05 25.04
C GLY A 251 3.43 9.58 25.42
N LYS A 252 2.63 8.76 24.71
CA LYS A 252 2.53 7.32 24.94
C LYS A 252 3.50 6.57 24.04
N LYS A 253 4.41 5.77 24.65
CA LYS A 253 5.33 4.93 23.90
C LYS A 253 4.57 3.94 23.01
N THR A 254 4.90 3.97 21.71
CA THR A 254 4.23 3.20 20.68
C THR A 254 5.26 2.44 19.84
N ILE A 255 5.06 1.15 19.63
CA ILE A 255 5.85 0.34 18.70
C ILE A 255 5.12 0.34 17.36
N LEU A 256 5.84 0.69 16.28
CA LEU A 256 5.28 0.64 14.93
C LEU A 256 5.27 -0.82 14.45
N LYS A 257 4.09 -1.40 14.38
CA LYS A 257 3.80 -2.73 13.84
C LYS A 257 3.36 -2.53 12.41
N GLY A 258 4.35 -2.48 11.52
CA GLY A 258 4.18 -1.98 10.16
C GLY A 258 4.05 -3.07 9.10
N ALA A 259 3.45 -2.69 7.97
CA ALA A 259 3.44 -3.47 6.74
C ALA A 259 3.66 -2.55 5.54
N CYS A 260 4.46 -3.00 4.57
CA CYS A 260 4.57 -2.33 3.27
C CYS A 260 3.29 -2.59 2.45
N LEU A 261 2.86 -1.59 1.69
CA LEU A 261 1.71 -1.64 0.80
C LEU A 261 2.04 -1.00 -0.54
N HIS A 262 1.82 -1.75 -1.63
CA HIS A 262 1.80 -1.17 -2.96
C HIS A 262 0.53 -0.35 -3.20
N HIS A 263 0.59 0.53 -4.21
CA HIS A 263 -0.51 1.47 -4.51
C HIS A 263 -1.70 0.85 -5.22
N ASP A 264 -1.56 -0.37 -5.80
CA ASP A 264 -2.66 -1.05 -6.45
C ASP A 264 -3.71 -1.54 -5.45
N ASN A 265 -4.94 -1.68 -5.93
CA ASN A 265 -6.10 -2.17 -5.19
C ASN A 265 -6.56 -3.54 -5.72
N GLY A 266 -5.60 -4.41 -6.07
CA GLY A 266 -5.84 -5.78 -6.49
C GLY A 266 -6.72 -5.86 -7.75
N ILE A 267 -7.90 -6.45 -7.64
CA ILE A 267 -8.85 -6.60 -8.76
C ILE A 267 -9.33 -5.27 -9.38
N LEU A 268 -9.04 -4.15 -8.75
CA LEU A 268 -9.31 -2.81 -9.29
C LEU A 268 -8.15 -2.25 -10.11
N GLY A 269 -7.01 -2.96 -10.19
CA GLY A 269 -5.77 -2.39 -10.71
C GLY A 269 -5.27 -1.25 -9.83
N ALA A 270 -4.70 -0.23 -10.44
CA ALA A 270 -4.16 0.94 -9.72
C ALA A 270 -5.22 1.96 -9.28
N LYS A 271 -6.51 1.76 -9.58
CA LYS A 271 -7.57 2.73 -9.23
C LYS A 271 -7.61 3.01 -7.74
N SER A 272 -7.30 4.24 -7.32
CA SER A 272 -7.41 4.67 -5.93
C SER A 272 -8.82 5.19 -5.65
N ILE A 273 -9.59 4.43 -4.90
CA ILE A 273 -10.96 4.74 -4.47
C ILE A 273 -10.99 4.64 -2.94
N TYR A 274 -11.58 5.62 -2.25
CA TYR A 274 -11.54 5.71 -0.79
C TYR A 274 -12.00 4.40 -0.10
N ASP A 275 -13.11 3.81 -0.54
CA ASP A 275 -13.64 2.57 0.03
C ASP A 275 -12.71 1.36 -0.18
N ALA A 276 -11.94 1.33 -1.29
CA ALA A 276 -10.93 0.30 -1.52
C ALA A 276 -9.77 0.42 -0.53
N GLU A 277 -9.31 1.64 -0.28
CA GLU A 277 -8.26 1.91 0.70
C GLU A 277 -8.71 1.55 2.13
N VAL A 278 -9.95 1.91 2.50
CA VAL A 278 -10.54 1.55 3.79
C VAL A 278 -10.57 0.03 3.97
N LYS A 279 -11.01 -0.73 2.95
CA LYS A 279 -11.07 -2.19 3.01
C LYS A 279 -9.68 -2.80 3.27
N ARG A 280 -8.65 -2.38 2.53
CA ARG A 280 -7.27 -2.86 2.71
C ARG A 280 -6.74 -2.60 4.12
N LEU A 281 -6.88 -1.37 4.57
CA LEU A 281 -6.40 -0.94 5.88
C LEU A 281 -7.15 -1.61 7.03
N PHE A 282 -8.44 -1.86 6.86
CA PHE A 282 -9.25 -2.57 7.86
C PHE A 282 -8.76 -4.01 8.07
N ILE A 283 -8.37 -4.71 7.00
CA ILE A 283 -7.76 -6.05 7.07
C ILE A 283 -6.49 -6.00 7.93
N LEU A 284 -5.58 -5.08 7.65
CA LEU A 284 -4.32 -4.93 8.39
C LEU A 284 -4.54 -4.53 9.84
N LYS A 285 -5.44 -3.57 10.10
CA LYS A 285 -5.75 -3.14 11.47
C LYS A 285 -6.30 -4.27 12.33
N ASN A 286 -7.19 -5.09 11.77
CA ASN A 286 -7.76 -6.25 12.48
C ASN A 286 -6.69 -7.32 12.79
N ALA A 287 -5.65 -7.43 11.97
CA ALA A 287 -4.51 -8.30 12.23
C ALA A 287 -3.50 -7.72 13.24
N GLY A 288 -3.69 -6.47 13.68
CA GLY A 288 -2.86 -5.83 14.71
C GLY A 288 -1.76 -4.94 14.17
N PHE A 289 -1.68 -4.74 12.86
CA PHE A 289 -0.84 -3.69 12.29
C PHE A 289 -1.39 -2.31 12.67
N ASN A 290 -0.49 -1.37 12.94
CA ASN A 290 -0.84 0.00 13.29
C ASN A 290 -0.14 1.05 12.41
N ALA A 291 0.68 0.60 11.47
CA ALA A 291 1.42 1.44 10.55
C ALA A 291 1.53 0.80 9.17
N ILE A 292 1.64 1.64 8.13
CA ILE A 292 1.98 1.22 6.77
C ILE A 292 3.15 2.04 6.23
N ARG A 293 3.92 1.45 5.30
CA ARG A 293 4.84 2.14 4.41
C ARG A 293 4.25 2.12 3.01
N SER A 294 4.09 3.30 2.41
CA SER A 294 3.65 3.42 1.02
C SER A 294 4.81 3.06 0.08
N ALA A 295 4.84 1.83 -0.38
CA ALA A 295 5.96 1.29 -1.15
C ALA A 295 5.65 1.37 -2.65
N HIS A 296 6.53 1.95 -3.50
CA HIS A 296 7.68 2.78 -3.19
C HIS A 296 7.44 4.12 -3.85
N ASN A 297 6.40 4.83 -3.44
CA ASN A 297 5.90 6.06 -4.06
C ASN A 297 4.94 6.81 -3.13
N PRO A 298 4.68 8.10 -3.38
CA PRO A 298 3.75 8.89 -2.57
C PRO A 298 2.34 8.29 -2.51
N ALA A 299 1.84 8.15 -1.30
CA ALA A 299 0.50 7.68 -1.00
C ALA A 299 -0.58 8.54 -1.70
N SER A 300 -1.70 7.92 -2.08
CA SER A 300 -2.85 8.68 -2.56
C SER A 300 -3.54 9.45 -1.43
N GLN A 301 -4.22 10.55 -1.76
CA GLN A 301 -5.05 11.26 -0.79
C GLN A 301 -6.15 10.37 -0.18
N HIS A 302 -6.69 9.43 -0.95
CA HIS A 302 -7.68 8.48 -0.47
C HIS A 302 -7.10 7.53 0.59
N LEU A 303 -5.87 7.04 0.37
CA LEU A 303 -5.17 6.19 1.33
C LEU A 303 -4.89 6.96 2.65
N LEU A 304 -4.41 8.21 2.55
CA LEU A 304 -4.14 9.03 3.74
C LEU A 304 -5.42 9.35 4.53
N LYS A 305 -6.49 9.74 3.85
CA LYS A 305 -7.81 9.96 4.48
C LYS A 305 -8.34 8.71 5.18
N ALA A 306 -8.14 7.54 4.58
CA ALA A 306 -8.52 6.26 5.18
C ALA A 306 -7.64 5.95 6.41
N CYS A 307 -6.33 6.22 6.36
CA CYS A 307 -5.42 6.08 7.50
C CYS A 307 -5.80 7.02 8.65
N ASP A 308 -6.12 8.29 8.36
CA ASP A 308 -6.56 9.25 9.36
C ASP A 308 -7.81 8.78 10.11
N ARG A 309 -8.79 8.23 9.40
CA ARG A 309 -10.06 7.77 9.97
C ARG A 309 -9.97 6.42 10.68
N LEU A 310 -9.03 5.58 10.27
CA LEU A 310 -8.84 4.27 10.88
C LEU A 310 -7.78 4.27 11.99
N GLY A 311 -7.03 5.34 12.19
CA GLY A 311 -5.94 5.38 13.15
C GLY A 311 -4.81 4.44 12.75
N ILE A 312 -4.28 4.61 11.54
CA ILE A 312 -3.11 3.89 11.02
C ILE A 312 -2.04 4.92 10.68
N LEU A 313 -0.82 4.71 11.17
CA LEU A 313 0.30 5.58 10.92
C LEU A 313 0.91 5.33 9.54
N VAL A 314 1.49 6.35 8.93
CA VAL A 314 2.04 6.27 7.57
C VAL A 314 3.49 6.75 7.55
N MET A 315 4.35 5.90 7.00
CA MET A 315 5.64 6.27 6.41
C MET A 315 5.38 6.50 4.92
N ASP A 316 5.31 7.79 4.50
CA ASP A 316 5.13 8.07 3.07
C ASP A 316 6.48 8.12 2.37
N GLU A 317 6.57 7.47 1.19
CA GLU A 317 7.84 7.28 0.49
C GLU A 317 7.86 8.04 -0.83
N LEU A 318 8.96 8.76 -1.08
CA LEU A 318 9.08 9.62 -2.24
C LEU A 318 9.23 8.84 -3.54
N VAL A 319 10.18 7.89 -3.60
CA VAL A 319 10.55 7.24 -4.86
C VAL A 319 11.36 5.97 -4.66
N ASP A 320 11.31 5.04 -5.61
CA ASP A 320 12.10 3.80 -5.60
C ASP A 320 13.55 3.96 -6.10
N MET A 321 13.83 4.96 -6.94
CA MET A 321 15.14 5.17 -7.56
C MET A 321 15.49 6.66 -7.65
N TRP A 322 16.81 6.95 -7.61
CA TRP A 322 17.31 8.32 -7.83
C TRP A 322 18.01 8.45 -9.16
N LEU A 323 19.33 8.26 -9.16
CA LEU A 323 20.21 8.50 -10.31
C LEU A 323 20.46 7.24 -11.14
N TYR A 324 20.24 6.07 -10.55
CA TYR A 324 20.52 4.78 -11.19
C TYR A 324 19.22 4.05 -11.48
N HIS A 325 19.08 3.58 -12.70
CA HIS A 325 17.93 2.81 -13.16
C HIS A 325 17.85 1.44 -12.47
N LYS A 326 16.65 1.06 -12.05
CA LYS A 326 16.29 -0.31 -11.64
C LYS A 326 15.57 -1.07 -12.75
N THR A 327 14.93 -0.33 -13.68
CA THR A 327 14.35 -0.84 -14.92
C THR A 327 14.71 0.11 -16.06
N GLU A 328 14.64 -0.36 -17.30
CA GLU A 328 15.21 0.35 -18.47
C GLU A 328 14.69 1.79 -18.66
N TYR A 329 13.41 2.02 -18.39
CA TYR A 329 12.75 3.32 -18.62
C TYR A 329 12.12 3.91 -17.36
N ASP A 330 12.62 3.60 -16.18
CA ASP A 330 12.08 4.11 -14.93
C ASP A 330 12.32 5.62 -14.71
N TYR A 331 11.88 6.13 -13.57
CA TYR A 331 11.89 7.55 -13.26
C TYR A 331 13.29 8.13 -13.01
N ALA A 332 14.35 7.32 -12.92
CA ALA A 332 15.72 7.81 -12.76
C ALA A 332 16.13 8.81 -13.88
N THR A 333 15.55 8.66 -15.09
CA THR A 333 15.74 9.61 -16.19
C THR A 333 15.33 11.05 -15.83
N ASP A 334 14.22 11.22 -15.12
CA ASP A 334 13.59 12.52 -14.84
C ASP A 334 13.83 13.01 -13.40
N PHE A 335 14.30 12.13 -12.50
CA PHE A 335 14.41 12.40 -11.05
C PHE A 335 15.28 13.61 -10.75
N LYS A 336 16.47 13.70 -11.35
CA LYS A 336 17.46 14.75 -11.05
C LYS A 336 16.90 16.16 -11.23
N ASP A 337 15.99 16.36 -12.17
CA ASP A 337 15.42 17.66 -12.51
C ASP A 337 14.13 17.96 -11.73
N ASN A 338 13.57 16.96 -11.02
CA ASN A 338 12.23 17.06 -10.42
C ASN A 338 12.17 16.75 -8.92
N TYR A 339 13.17 16.13 -8.29
CA TYR A 339 13.09 15.57 -6.93
C TYR A 339 12.61 16.54 -5.85
N ILE A 340 13.00 17.82 -5.89
CA ILE A 340 12.52 18.82 -4.93
C ILE A 340 11.05 19.17 -5.20
N LYS A 341 10.64 19.24 -6.47
CA LYS A 341 9.24 19.49 -6.83
C LYS A 341 8.34 18.34 -6.39
N ASP A 342 8.81 17.11 -6.56
CA ASP A 342 8.09 15.91 -6.16
C ASP A 342 8.00 15.77 -4.63
N LEU A 343 9.11 16.04 -3.92
CA LEU A 343 9.11 16.09 -2.45
C LEU A 343 8.15 17.17 -1.94
N LYS A 344 8.16 18.37 -2.55
CA LYS A 344 7.23 19.44 -2.19
C LYS A 344 5.78 18.99 -2.37
N SER A 345 5.43 18.39 -3.54
CA SER A 345 4.07 17.90 -3.80
C SER A 345 3.64 16.87 -2.75
N MET A 346 4.49 15.88 -2.44
CA MET A 346 4.22 14.88 -1.41
C MET A 346 4.00 15.56 -0.04
N MET A 347 4.90 16.43 0.40
CA MET A 347 4.80 17.10 1.71
C MET A 347 3.60 18.03 1.83
N ASP A 348 3.25 18.79 0.79
CA ASP A 348 2.09 19.67 0.78
C ASP A 348 0.79 18.88 0.95
N LYS A 349 0.67 17.75 0.24
CA LYS A 349 -0.43 16.81 0.38
C LYS A 349 -0.53 16.25 1.80
N ASP A 350 0.60 15.88 2.40
CA ASP A 350 0.71 15.14 3.65
C ASP A 350 0.56 16.00 4.91
N TYR A 351 0.86 17.30 4.81
CA TYR A 351 1.12 18.15 5.97
C TYR A 351 0.03 18.08 7.03
N ASN A 352 -1.23 18.16 6.64
CA ASN A 352 -2.37 18.20 7.56
C ASN A 352 -2.93 16.80 7.91
N HIS A 353 -2.34 15.70 7.41
CA HIS A 353 -2.75 14.35 7.74
C HIS A 353 -2.12 13.89 9.08
N PRO A 354 -2.91 13.65 10.13
CA PRO A 354 -2.38 13.19 11.43
C PRO A 354 -1.74 11.80 11.35
N SER A 355 -2.12 10.98 10.39
CA SER A 355 -1.57 9.65 10.16
C SER A 355 -0.13 9.65 9.68
N VAL A 356 0.30 10.65 8.88
CA VAL A 356 1.68 10.72 8.37
C VAL A 356 2.64 11.09 9.48
N ILE A 357 3.67 10.24 9.69
CA ILE A 357 4.61 10.37 10.81
C ILE A 357 6.07 10.55 10.38
N MET A 358 6.47 10.15 9.19
CA MET A 358 7.82 10.28 8.67
C MET A 358 7.83 10.22 7.14
N TYR A 359 8.91 10.73 6.55
CA TYR A 359 9.15 10.72 5.11
C TYR A 359 10.31 9.81 4.74
N SER A 360 10.07 8.80 3.91
CA SER A 360 11.11 7.97 3.32
C SER A 360 11.55 8.55 1.98
N LEU A 361 12.85 8.82 1.84
CA LEU A 361 13.40 9.53 0.68
C LEU A 361 13.72 8.62 -0.50
N GLY A 362 13.72 7.32 -0.29
CA GLY A 362 13.99 6.34 -1.34
C GLY A 362 14.07 4.92 -0.82
N ASN A 363 14.08 3.98 -1.76
CA ASN A 363 14.12 2.56 -1.48
C ASN A 363 15.34 1.90 -2.11
N GLU A 364 16.11 1.14 -1.34
CA GLU A 364 17.20 0.27 -1.81
C GLU A 364 18.09 0.90 -2.89
N LEU A 365 18.49 2.12 -2.64
CA LEU A 365 19.35 2.87 -3.54
C LEU A 365 20.79 2.35 -3.48
N ALA A 366 21.49 2.36 -4.62
CA ALA A 366 22.93 2.17 -4.66
C ALA A 366 23.70 3.42 -4.14
N SER A 367 23.01 4.53 -4.00
CA SER A 367 23.45 5.85 -3.56
C SER A 367 22.42 6.42 -2.55
N PRO A 368 22.74 7.25 -1.57
CA PRO A 368 24.09 7.84 -1.35
C PRO A 368 25.02 6.91 -0.56
N THR A 369 26.27 6.90 -0.96
CA THR A 369 27.37 6.27 -0.22
C THR A 369 28.48 7.29 0.03
N THR A 370 29.45 6.97 0.89
CA THR A 370 30.63 7.85 1.13
C THR A 370 31.41 8.19 -0.15
N LEU A 371 31.21 7.45 -1.21
CA LEU A 371 31.92 7.61 -2.49
C LEU A 371 31.10 8.39 -3.53
N ASP A 372 29.80 8.53 -3.34
CA ASP A 372 28.92 9.23 -4.27
C ASP A 372 28.60 10.66 -3.80
N LYS A 373 29.37 11.62 -4.29
CA LYS A 373 29.18 13.04 -3.96
C LYS A 373 27.84 13.60 -4.42
N GLU A 374 27.33 13.16 -5.56
CA GLU A 374 26.05 13.64 -6.11
C GLU A 374 24.87 13.11 -5.29
N GLY A 375 24.87 11.82 -4.95
CA GLY A 375 23.88 11.24 -4.08
C GLY A 375 23.85 11.90 -2.69
N PHE A 376 25.01 12.20 -2.12
CA PHE A 376 25.09 12.93 -0.85
C PHE A 376 24.56 14.37 -0.96
N ARG A 377 24.83 15.05 -2.06
CA ARG A 377 24.28 16.38 -2.30
C ARG A 377 22.76 16.33 -2.32
N ILE A 378 22.19 15.39 -3.05
CA ILE A 378 20.73 15.19 -3.15
C ILE A 378 20.15 14.84 -1.76
N LEU A 379 20.77 13.91 -1.03
CA LEU A 379 20.32 13.54 0.33
C LEU A 379 20.25 14.75 1.25
N ASN A 380 21.33 15.57 1.29
CA ASN A 380 21.35 16.77 2.13
C ASN A 380 20.26 17.77 1.70
N GLU A 381 20.10 18.02 0.41
CA GLU A 381 19.08 18.95 -0.09
C GLU A 381 17.65 18.48 0.23
N LEU A 382 17.36 17.17 0.15
CA LEU A 382 16.07 16.61 0.52
C LEU A 382 15.81 16.74 2.04
N CYS A 383 16.80 16.37 2.87
CA CYS A 383 16.69 16.50 4.33
C CYS A 383 16.55 17.98 4.76
N ASP A 384 17.37 18.87 4.19
CA ASP A 384 17.29 20.32 4.47
C ASP A 384 15.92 20.88 4.07
N TYR A 385 15.35 20.40 2.95
CA TYR A 385 14.02 20.82 2.51
C TYR A 385 12.94 20.36 3.51
N ILE A 386 13.00 19.11 4.00
CA ILE A 386 12.09 18.61 5.03
C ILE A 386 12.21 19.46 6.30
N HIS A 387 13.41 19.59 6.86
CA HIS A 387 13.64 20.33 8.12
C HIS A 387 13.20 21.77 8.07
N LYS A 388 13.28 22.42 6.90
CA LYS A 388 12.83 23.78 6.69
C LYS A 388 11.30 23.92 6.65
N ASN A 389 10.58 22.90 6.18
CA ASN A 389 9.16 23.02 5.82
C ASN A 389 8.22 22.14 6.67
N ASP A 390 8.77 21.15 7.39
CA ASP A 390 7.99 20.21 8.21
C ASP A 390 8.80 19.83 9.47
N TYR A 391 8.12 19.29 10.48
CA TYR A 391 8.69 18.83 11.75
C TYR A 391 8.86 17.31 11.81
N ARG A 392 8.40 16.59 10.79
CA ARG A 392 8.51 15.12 10.71
C ARG A 392 9.91 14.72 10.26
N PRO A 393 10.41 13.57 10.76
CA PRO A 393 11.76 13.11 10.44
C PRO A 393 11.84 12.51 9.04
N SER A 394 13.04 12.57 8.49
CA SER A 394 13.47 11.87 7.28
C SER A 394 13.99 10.46 7.59
N THR A 395 13.76 9.53 6.67
CA THR A 395 14.36 8.19 6.65
C THR A 395 14.58 7.72 5.21
N MET A 396 15.08 6.52 5.01
CA MET A 396 15.24 5.87 3.71
C MET A 396 15.34 4.35 3.90
N GLY A 397 14.74 3.57 3.02
CA GLY A 397 14.85 2.10 3.03
C GLY A 397 16.22 1.64 2.52
N VAL A 398 17.19 1.45 3.43
CA VAL A 398 18.56 1.09 3.06
C VAL A 398 18.75 -0.42 3.06
N ASN A 399 19.03 -0.97 1.88
CA ASN A 399 19.55 -2.32 1.72
C ASN A 399 21.09 -2.26 1.62
N PHE A 400 21.77 -2.80 2.63
CA PHE A 400 23.23 -2.73 2.72
C PHE A 400 23.92 -3.45 1.55
N THR A 401 23.31 -4.48 0.99
CA THR A 401 23.88 -5.19 -0.17
C THR A 401 23.92 -4.31 -1.42
N ASN A 402 22.99 -3.36 -1.55
CA ASN A 402 22.98 -2.41 -2.68
C ASN A 402 24.02 -1.30 -2.51
N LEU A 403 24.23 -0.84 -1.28
CA LEU A 403 25.28 0.15 -0.99
C LEU A 403 26.68 -0.41 -1.23
N GLU A 404 26.93 -1.67 -0.88
CA GLU A 404 28.21 -2.34 -1.13
C GLU A 404 28.47 -2.55 -2.62
N ARG A 405 27.47 -2.56 -3.47
CA ARG A 405 27.57 -2.91 -4.90
C ARG A 405 28.53 -2.02 -5.68
N GLU A 406 28.66 -0.75 -5.36
CA GLU A 406 29.58 0.18 -6.01
C GLU A 406 31.03 -0.01 -5.56
N GLU A 407 31.24 -0.36 -4.29
CA GLU A 407 32.58 -0.72 -3.80
C GLU A 407 33.02 -2.12 -4.23
N LEU A 408 32.08 -3.03 -4.43
CA LEU A 408 32.34 -4.41 -4.86
C LEU A 408 32.78 -4.53 -6.32
N ASN A 409 32.73 -3.48 -7.11
CA ASN A 409 33.58 -3.40 -8.32
C ASN A 409 35.09 -3.53 -7.99
N ALA A 410 35.50 -3.31 -6.74
CA ALA A 410 36.80 -3.66 -6.22
C ALA A 410 36.93 -5.14 -5.80
N HIS A 411 35.83 -5.85 -5.55
CA HIS A 411 35.79 -7.27 -5.17
C HIS A 411 35.10 -8.13 -6.23
N LYS A 412 35.56 -8.01 -7.49
CA LYS A 412 35.05 -8.72 -8.68
C LYS A 412 34.84 -10.23 -8.51
N GLU A 413 35.48 -10.87 -7.53
CA GLU A 413 35.37 -12.30 -7.35
C GLU A 413 34.05 -12.75 -6.70
N ARG A 414 33.41 -11.93 -5.86
CA ARG A 414 32.06 -12.22 -5.30
C ARG A 414 30.98 -12.06 -6.36
N TYR A 415 31.15 -11.12 -7.31
CA TYR A 415 30.19 -10.87 -8.38
C TYR A 415 30.40 -11.71 -9.65
N LYS A 416 31.58 -12.28 -9.85
CA LYS A 416 31.71 -13.34 -10.86
C LYS A 416 30.73 -14.50 -10.64
N MET A 417 30.35 -14.76 -9.40
CA MET A 417 29.27 -15.69 -9.10
C MET A 417 27.90 -15.17 -9.60
N MET A 418 27.61 -13.88 -9.61
CA MET A 418 26.36 -13.32 -10.12
C MET A 418 26.36 -13.12 -11.65
N GLU A 419 27.48 -12.71 -12.26
CA GLU A 419 27.60 -12.58 -13.73
C GLU A 419 27.56 -13.94 -14.46
N VAL A 420 28.04 -14.99 -13.81
CA VAL A 420 27.93 -16.37 -14.34
C VAL A 420 26.46 -16.78 -14.44
N TYR A 421 25.58 -16.26 -13.56
CA TYR A 421 24.19 -16.69 -13.42
C TYR A 421 23.17 -15.98 -14.31
N THR A 422 23.55 -14.97 -15.09
CA THR A 422 22.62 -14.24 -15.96
C THR A 422 22.58 -14.73 -17.41
N ASN A 423 23.40 -15.73 -17.79
CA ASN A 423 23.65 -16.07 -19.19
C ASN A 423 23.40 -17.50 -19.64
N SER A 424 22.75 -18.38 -18.85
CA SER A 424 22.36 -19.73 -19.33
C SER A 424 21.16 -20.33 -18.61
N ASP A 425 20.34 -21.08 -19.34
CA ASP A 425 19.09 -21.72 -18.84
C ASP A 425 19.32 -22.78 -17.75
N GLU A 426 20.49 -23.42 -17.68
CA GLU A 426 20.88 -24.38 -16.66
C GLU A 426 21.20 -23.75 -15.27
N ILE A 427 21.38 -22.45 -15.22
CA ILE A 427 21.86 -21.70 -14.05
C ILE A 427 20.72 -21.16 -13.18
N VAL A 428 19.50 -21.18 -13.68
CA VAL A 428 18.31 -20.63 -12.99
C VAL A 428 18.03 -21.36 -11.67
N ASP A 429 18.28 -22.64 -11.59
CA ASP A 429 18.08 -23.45 -10.39
C ASP A 429 19.00 -23.04 -9.22
N ASP A 430 20.25 -22.76 -9.54
CA ASP A 430 21.21 -22.26 -8.54
C ASP A 430 20.96 -20.79 -8.16
N TYR A 431 20.47 -19.96 -9.09
CA TYR A 431 20.12 -18.58 -8.79
C TYR A 431 18.98 -18.48 -7.78
N ASN A 432 17.94 -19.27 -7.92
CA ASN A 432 16.81 -19.31 -6.98
C ASN A 432 17.25 -19.81 -5.60
N LYS A 433 18.09 -20.84 -5.54
CA LYS A 433 18.72 -21.28 -4.29
C LYS A 433 19.62 -20.23 -3.68
N ILE A 434 20.35 -19.48 -4.53
CA ILE A 434 21.22 -18.38 -4.10
C ILE A 434 20.40 -17.21 -3.61
N VAL A 435 19.34 -16.77 -4.32
CA VAL A 435 18.49 -15.65 -3.87
C VAL A 435 17.76 -16.01 -2.58
N THR A 436 17.28 -17.23 -2.41
CA THR A 436 16.70 -17.67 -1.14
C THR A 436 17.74 -17.68 -0.03
N ARG A 437 18.96 -18.20 -0.29
CA ARG A 437 20.09 -18.12 0.66
C ARG A 437 20.56 -16.68 0.86
N PHE A 438 20.56 -15.87 -0.18
CA PHE A 438 20.97 -14.46 -0.14
C PHE A 438 19.96 -13.60 0.63
N GLY A 439 18.65 -13.87 0.49
CA GLY A 439 17.61 -13.27 1.33
C GLY A 439 17.90 -13.47 2.82
N TYR A 440 18.25 -14.68 3.21
CA TYR A 440 18.71 -14.96 4.58
C TYR A 440 20.11 -14.42 4.87
N GLY A 441 20.96 -14.24 3.88
CA GLY A 441 22.31 -13.69 3.99
C GLY A 441 22.37 -12.16 4.05
N MET A 442 21.33 -11.44 3.63
CA MET A 442 21.30 -9.97 3.67
C MET A 442 21.52 -9.40 5.07
N ALA A 443 20.95 -10.05 6.08
CA ALA A 443 21.11 -9.62 7.46
C ALA A 443 22.53 -9.83 8.02
N GLU A 444 23.28 -10.85 7.53
CA GLU A 444 24.71 -11.05 7.84
C GLU A 444 25.57 -10.01 7.15
N ILE A 445 25.35 -9.81 5.85
CA ILE A 445 26.06 -8.80 5.05
C ILE A 445 25.90 -7.43 5.69
N ALA A 446 24.68 -7.08 6.08
CA ALA A 446 24.40 -5.81 6.76
C ALA A 446 25.26 -5.59 8.02
N CYS A 447 25.72 -6.65 8.69
CA CYS A 447 26.59 -6.57 9.87
C CYS A 447 28.09 -6.59 9.53
N ALA A 448 28.48 -6.65 8.27
CA ALA A 448 29.88 -6.62 7.87
C ALA A 448 30.52 -5.23 8.14
N PRO A 449 31.83 -5.16 8.42
CA PRO A 449 32.53 -3.87 8.63
C PRO A 449 32.43 -2.93 7.40
N ASP A 450 32.40 -3.49 6.19
CA ASP A 450 32.27 -2.71 4.96
C ASP A 450 30.89 -2.05 4.86
N SER A 451 29.82 -2.76 5.24
CA SER A 451 28.46 -2.20 5.32
C SER A 451 28.39 -1.00 6.27
N GLU A 452 29.10 -1.07 7.41
CA GLU A 452 29.20 0.07 8.32
C GLU A 452 29.94 1.25 7.66
N ARG A 453 31.08 0.99 7.04
CA ARG A 453 31.91 2.00 6.41
C ARG A 453 31.16 2.78 5.31
N VAL A 454 30.38 2.10 4.47
CA VAL A 454 29.66 2.75 3.34
C VAL A 454 28.39 3.48 3.76
N SER A 455 27.77 3.09 4.89
CA SER A 455 26.48 3.62 5.32
C SER A 455 26.55 4.66 6.44
N ILE A 456 27.67 4.76 7.16
CA ILE A 456 27.77 5.57 8.37
C ILE A 456 27.43 7.05 8.13
N ASP A 457 27.89 7.63 7.03
CA ASP A 457 27.65 9.04 6.73
C ASP A 457 26.21 9.28 6.27
N THR A 458 25.60 8.34 5.55
CA THR A 458 24.18 8.37 5.18
C THR A 458 23.30 8.47 6.43
N PHE A 459 23.55 7.62 7.43
CA PHE A 459 22.79 7.64 8.69
C PHE A 459 23.11 8.82 9.62
N LYS A 460 24.14 9.61 9.36
CA LYS A 460 24.37 10.89 10.04
C LYS A 460 23.51 12.03 9.50
N VAL A 461 23.08 11.93 8.25
CA VAL A 461 22.24 12.94 7.59
C VAL A 461 20.77 12.67 7.85
N LEU A 462 20.35 11.40 7.81
CA LEU A 462 18.99 10.99 8.09
C LEU A 462 18.64 11.11 9.58
N ASP A 463 17.41 11.53 9.89
CA ASP A 463 16.92 11.58 11.27
C ASP A 463 16.70 10.18 11.86
N LEU A 464 16.21 9.25 11.03
CA LEU A 464 15.95 7.86 11.38
C LEU A 464 16.72 6.92 10.44
N ALA A 465 17.39 5.92 11.00
CA ALA A 465 18.08 4.91 10.22
C ALA A 465 17.09 3.82 9.77
N GLY A 466 16.74 3.83 8.48
CA GLY A 466 15.82 2.86 7.88
C GLY A 466 16.58 1.65 7.31
N TYR A 467 16.20 0.44 7.71
CA TYR A 467 16.87 -0.80 7.34
C TYR A 467 15.95 -1.75 6.56
N ASN A 468 16.37 -2.14 5.36
CA ASN A 468 15.76 -3.23 4.62
C ASN A 468 16.51 -4.54 4.88
N TYR A 469 15.80 -5.59 5.34
CA TYR A 469 16.30 -6.96 5.56
C TYR A 469 17.55 -7.06 6.46
N ALA A 470 17.75 -6.13 7.39
CA ALA A 470 18.94 -6.03 8.21
C ALA A 470 18.68 -6.18 9.72
N TYR A 471 17.74 -7.03 10.11
CA TYR A 471 17.30 -7.19 11.49
C TYR A 471 18.40 -7.55 12.49
N LYS A 472 19.52 -8.15 12.04
CA LYS A 472 20.67 -8.44 12.91
C LYS A 472 21.40 -7.17 13.35
N ARG A 473 21.27 -6.08 12.57
CA ARG A 473 21.80 -4.78 12.99
C ARG A 473 21.06 -4.19 14.19
N TYR A 474 19.83 -4.60 14.47
CA TYR A 474 19.14 -4.17 15.70
C TYR A 474 19.94 -4.57 16.96
N ASP A 475 20.46 -5.80 16.99
CA ASP A 475 21.34 -6.30 18.07
C ASP A 475 22.74 -5.67 18.06
N LEU A 476 23.30 -5.39 16.88
CA LEU A 476 24.63 -4.79 16.71
C LEU A 476 24.61 -3.30 17.04
N ASP A 477 23.72 -2.53 16.36
CA ASP A 477 23.71 -1.07 16.45
C ASP A 477 23.23 -0.56 17.81
N SER A 478 22.45 -1.37 18.55
CA SER A 478 22.14 -1.05 19.94
C SER A 478 23.39 -0.97 20.83
N LYS A 479 24.54 -1.52 20.39
CA LYS A 479 25.82 -1.51 21.12
C LYS A 479 26.81 -0.49 20.55
N ILE A 480 26.89 -0.39 19.21
CA ILE A 480 27.91 0.45 18.55
C ILE A 480 27.38 1.84 18.18
N HIS A 481 26.03 2.00 18.05
CA HIS A 481 25.34 3.25 17.76
C HIS A 481 24.17 3.48 18.71
N PRO A 482 24.41 3.64 20.03
CA PRO A 482 23.33 3.85 21.01
C PRO A 482 22.56 5.16 20.81
N GLU A 483 23.12 6.10 20.04
CA GLU A 483 22.50 7.38 19.64
C GLU A 483 21.53 7.27 18.46
N ARG A 484 21.58 6.15 17.71
CA ARG A 484 20.81 5.98 16.47
C ARG A 484 19.39 5.55 16.77
N ILE A 485 18.40 6.20 16.13
CA ILE A 485 16.99 5.77 16.13
C ILE A 485 16.79 4.93 14.87
N ILE A 486 16.30 3.70 15.03
CA ILE A 486 16.25 2.69 13.97
C ILE A 486 14.80 2.33 13.64
N VAL A 487 14.51 2.16 12.37
CA VAL A 487 13.25 1.58 11.88
C VAL A 487 13.54 0.52 10.82
N GLY A 488 12.98 -0.68 10.99
CA GLY A 488 12.96 -1.70 9.94
C GLY A 488 11.98 -1.30 8.87
N THR A 489 12.48 -0.74 7.77
CA THR A 489 11.64 -0.22 6.70
C THR A 489 11.08 -1.32 5.82
N GLU A 490 11.79 -2.48 5.75
CA GLU A 490 11.36 -3.64 4.99
C GLU A 490 12.00 -4.92 5.56
N THR A 491 11.17 -5.89 5.95
CA THR A 491 11.64 -7.12 6.59
C THR A 491 10.83 -8.34 6.15
N MET A 492 11.38 -9.55 6.35
CA MET A 492 10.71 -10.79 6.01
C MET A 492 9.55 -11.08 6.98
N CYS A 493 8.44 -11.59 6.46
CA CYS A 493 7.30 -12.01 7.29
C CYS A 493 7.68 -13.10 8.32
N GLU A 494 8.60 -13.99 8.01
CA GLU A 494 9.12 -15.00 8.93
C GLU A 494 9.71 -14.40 10.22
N ASP A 495 10.23 -13.19 10.15
CA ASP A 495 10.93 -12.54 11.27
C ASP A 495 10.02 -11.69 12.16
N ILE A 496 8.70 -11.60 11.87
CA ILE A 496 7.73 -10.79 12.63
C ILE A 496 7.87 -10.97 14.14
N TYR A 497 7.83 -12.23 14.62
CA TYR A 497 7.91 -12.53 16.05
C TYR A 497 9.26 -12.11 16.63
N LYS A 498 10.35 -12.48 15.98
CA LYS A 498 11.72 -12.20 16.44
C LYS A 498 12.00 -10.70 16.45
N ASN A 499 11.53 -9.96 15.43
CA ASN A 499 11.72 -8.51 15.34
C ASN A 499 10.87 -7.79 16.40
N TYR A 500 9.65 -8.26 16.66
CA TYR A 500 8.81 -7.71 17.72
C TYR A 500 9.46 -7.86 19.10
N GLU A 501 10.08 -9.02 19.39
CA GLU A 501 10.84 -9.21 20.62
C GLU A 501 12.08 -8.30 20.71
N ARG A 502 12.79 -8.06 19.57
CA ARG A 502 13.89 -7.10 19.49
C ARG A 502 13.45 -5.67 19.76
N MET A 503 12.33 -5.23 19.17
CA MET A 503 11.76 -3.90 19.43
C MET A 503 11.39 -3.69 20.90
N LYS A 504 10.92 -4.72 21.59
CA LYS A 504 10.69 -4.65 23.06
C LYS A 504 11.98 -4.57 23.84
N LYS A 505 13.03 -5.24 23.38
CA LYS A 505 14.35 -5.29 24.04
C LYS A 505 15.17 -4.03 23.78
N TYR A 506 15.12 -3.48 22.57
CA TYR A 506 15.91 -2.34 22.13
C TYR A 506 15.01 -1.15 21.80
N PRO A 507 14.77 -0.23 22.75
CA PRO A 507 13.83 0.88 22.56
C PRO A 507 14.14 1.80 21.41
N GLN A 508 15.41 1.90 20.98
CA GLN A 508 15.83 2.70 19.82
C GLN A 508 15.34 2.11 18.49
N VAL A 509 14.91 0.83 18.44
CA VAL A 509 14.23 0.23 17.31
C VAL A 509 12.74 0.53 17.45
N ILE A 510 12.28 1.59 16.80
CA ILE A 510 10.94 2.15 17.00
C ILE A 510 9.84 1.40 16.26
N GLY A 511 10.19 0.59 15.26
CA GLY A 511 9.23 -0.12 14.42
C GLY A 511 9.87 -1.05 13.42
N ASP A 512 9.02 -1.89 12.81
CA ASP A 512 9.40 -2.86 11.80
C ASP A 512 8.24 -3.04 10.80
N PHE A 513 8.53 -3.00 9.49
CA PHE A 513 7.55 -3.06 8.42
C PHE A 513 7.81 -4.30 7.57
N ILE A 514 6.87 -5.22 7.53
CA ILE A 514 7.00 -6.46 6.75
C ILE A 514 6.80 -6.23 5.26
N TRP A 515 7.50 -7.00 4.44
CA TRP A 515 7.23 -7.16 3.03
C TRP A 515 6.46 -8.46 2.78
N THR A 516 5.15 -8.40 2.54
CA THR A 516 4.27 -7.24 2.44
C THR A 516 2.95 -7.55 3.15
N GLY A 517 2.17 -6.52 3.45
CA GLY A 517 0.90 -6.69 4.19
C GLY A 517 -0.16 -7.43 3.39
N ILE A 518 -0.46 -6.96 2.19
CA ILE A 518 -1.44 -7.56 1.26
C ILE A 518 -0.73 -7.83 -0.06
N ASP A 519 -1.05 -8.94 -0.70
CA ASP A 519 -0.52 -9.31 -2.01
C ASP A 519 -0.89 -8.27 -3.08
N TYR A 520 -0.09 -8.17 -4.12
CA TYR A 520 -0.15 -7.10 -5.11
C TYR A 520 0.16 -7.60 -6.53
N LEU A 521 -0.15 -6.75 -7.50
CA LEU A 521 0.09 -7.00 -8.92
C LEU A 521 1.54 -6.69 -9.30
N GLY A 522 2.12 -7.53 -10.14
CA GLY A 522 3.51 -7.38 -10.62
C GLY A 522 4.53 -8.03 -9.70
N GLU A 523 5.82 -7.79 -9.95
CA GLU A 523 6.95 -8.54 -9.35
C GLU A 523 6.65 -10.05 -9.29
N VAL A 524 6.10 -10.56 -10.38
CA VAL A 524 5.37 -11.83 -10.39
C VAL A 524 6.21 -13.00 -9.89
N GLY A 525 5.68 -13.67 -8.88
CA GLY A 525 6.27 -14.87 -8.29
C GLY A 525 7.44 -14.62 -7.33
N ILE A 526 7.73 -13.38 -6.90
CA ILE A 526 8.78 -13.10 -5.90
C ILE A 526 8.56 -13.91 -4.62
N GLY A 527 7.30 -14.06 -4.17
CA GLY A 527 6.88 -14.93 -3.08
C GLY A 527 6.39 -16.30 -3.54
N GLY A 528 6.64 -16.67 -4.80
CA GLY A 528 6.23 -17.97 -5.33
C GLY A 528 7.02 -19.11 -4.74
N TYR A 529 6.35 -20.24 -4.51
CA TYR A 529 7.06 -21.50 -4.29
C TYR A 529 7.57 -22.02 -5.64
N PHE A 530 8.76 -22.59 -5.61
CA PHE A 530 9.38 -23.19 -6.77
C PHE A 530 8.93 -24.65 -6.83
N ASP A 531 7.82 -24.90 -7.54
CA ASP A 531 7.51 -26.19 -8.06
C ASP A 531 8.41 -26.47 -9.29
N HIS A 532 8.60 -27.67 -9.68
CA HIS A 532 9.44 -28.23 -10.76
C HIS A 532 9.93 -27.30 -11.91
N ASP A 533 9.48 -26.06 -12.01
CA ASP A 533 9.91 -25.10 -13.04
C ASP A 533 10.94 -24.06 -12.55
N HIS A 534 11.43 -24.18 -11.33
CA HIS A 534 12.63 -23.55 -10.74
C HIS A 534 12.93 -22.05 -11.05
N HIS A 535 11.93 -21.26 -11.50
CA HIS A 535 12.14 -19.86 -11.85
C HIS A 535 11.78 -18.93 -10.68
N PHE A 536 12.74 -18.10 -10.23
CA PHE A 536 12.50 -17.03 -9.27
C PHE A 536 11.46 -16.03 -9.79
N GLN A 537 11.58 -15.67 -11.07
CA GLN A 537 10.58 -14.87 -11.77
C GLN A 537 9.66 -15.80 -12.55
N LYS A 538 8.41 -15.86 -12.18
CA LYS A 538 7.44 -16.77 -12.78
C LYS A 538 6.97 -16.28 -14.16
N PRO A 539 6.87 -17.20 -15.15
CA PRO A 539 6.46 -16.86 -16.50
C PRO A 539 4.98 -16.48 -16.58
N TYR A 540 4.56 -15.82 -17.68
CA TYR A 540 3.15 -15.69 -18.01
C TYR A 540 2.43 -17.06 -17.92
N PRO A 541 1.21 -17.15 -17.38
CA PRO A 541 0.29 -16.07 -17.02
C PRO A 541 0.31 -15.61 -15.55
N TRP A 542 1.43 -15.76 -14.85
CA TRP A 542 1.53 -15.20 -13.50
C TRP A 542 1.25 -13.69 -13.50
N ILE A 543 0.59 -13.20 -12.44
CA ILE A 543 0.17 -11.80 -12.32
C ILE A 543 0.51 -11.19 -10.95
N LEU A 544 0.57 -12.01 -9.89
CA LEU A 544 0.77 -11.57 -8.52
C LEU A 544 2.20 -11.82 -8.05
N ALA A 545 2.65 -10.99 -7.11
CA ALA A 545 3.88 -11.20 -6.36
C ALA A 545 3.82 -12.50 -5.51
N ASN A 546 2.65 -12.82 -4.96
CA ASN A 546 2.39 -13.97 -4.08
C ASN A 546 3.20 -13.91 -2.77
N GLY A 547 3.52 -12.71 -2.28
CA GLY A 547 4.32 -12.45 -1.06
C GLY A 547 3.54 -11.79 0.08
N GLY A 548 2.23 -11.61 -0.04
CA GLY A 548 1.42 -10.93 0.97
C GLY A 548 1.08 -11.80 2.18
N ALA A 549 1.14 -11.22 3.39
CA ALA A 549 0.57 -11.84 4.59
C ALA A 549 -0.93 -12.13 4.43
N PHE A 550 -1.63 -11.26 3.70
CA PHE A 550 -2.97 -11.52 3.18
C PHE A 550 -2.90 -11.66 1.66
N ASP A 551 -3.70 -12.56 1.11
CA ASP A 551 -3.83 -12.69 -0.34
C ASP A 551 -4.57 -11.48 -0.97
N LEU A 552 -4.66 -11.45 -2.30
CA LEU A 552 -5.25 -10.33 -3.04
C LEU A 552 -6.71 -10.01 -2.63
N LEU A 553 -7.45 -11.00 -2.18
CA LEU A 553 -8.83 -10.84 -1.71
C LEU A 553 -8.92 -10.48 -0.22
N GLY A 554 -7.83 -10.66 0.53
CA GLY A 554 -7.76 -10.39 1.97
C GLY A 554 -7.95 -11.63 2.86
N TYR A 555 -7.84 -12.84 2.30
CA TYR A 555 -7.78 -14.05 3.12
C TYR A 555 -6.39 -14.18 3.76
N PRO A 556 -6.33 -14.55 5.06
CA PRO A 556 -5.06 -14.69 5.75
C PRO A 556 -4.26 -15.89 5.27
N THR A 557 -2.95 -15.73 5.20
CA THR A 557 -1.97 -16.80 5.07
C THR A 557 -1.41 -17.16 6.45
N GLY A 558 -0.52 -18.15 6.52
CA GLY A 558 0.20 -18.46 7.76
C GLY A 558 0.98 -17.27 8.30
N GLU A 559 1.49 -16.42 7.42
CA GLU A 559 2.21 -15.19 7.78
C GLU A 559 1.31 -14.18 8.51
N ALA A 560 0.05 -14.04 8.08
CA ALA A 560 -0.93 -13.21 8.79
C ALA A 560 -1.24 -13.78 10.17
N TYR A 561 -1.35 -15.10 10.32
CA TYR A 561 -1.59 -15.72 11.64
C TYR A 561 -0.42 -15.51 12.58
N LEU A 562 0.83 -15.59 12.09
CA LEU A 562 2.00 -15.25 12.89
C LEU A 562 1.95 -13.79 13.37
N ALA A 563 1.57 -12.86 12.50
CA ALA A 563 1.39 -11.45 12.86
C ALA A 563 0.26 -11.29 13.91
N MET A 564 -0.90 -11.89 13.68
CA MET A 564 -2.06 -11.80 14.59
C MET A 564 -1.74 -12.31 15.99
N VAL A 565 -1.04 -13.43 16.10
CA VAL A 565 -0.62 -14.00 17.40
C VAL A 565 0.44 -13.10 18.05
N THR A 566 1.44 -12.64 17.28
CA THR A 566 2.52 -11.76 17.77
C THR A 566 1.98 -10.43 18.29
N TYR A 567 1.00 -9.87 17.60
CA TYR A 567 0.42 -8.54 17.94
C TYR A 567 -0.77 -8.62 18.88
N GLY A 568 -1.12 -9.84 19.35
CA GLY A 568 -2.16 -10.07 20.34
C GLY A 568 -3.60 -9.93 19.81
N LYS A 569 -3.83 -10.20 18.52
CA LYS A 569 -5.15 -10.24 17.88
C LYS A 569 -5.73 -11.64 17.78
N ALA A 570 -4.89 -12.65 17.90
CA ALA A 570 -5.29 -14.05 18.01
C ALA A 570 -4.46 -14.74 19.13
N THR A 571 -4.98 -15.82 19.66
CA THR A 571 -4.34 -16.60 20.73
C THR A 571 -3.98 -18.01 20.28
N LEU A 572 -4.77 -18.58 19.36
CA LEU A 572 -4.56 -19.90 18.77
C LEU A 572 -5.17 -19.95 17.36
N GLU A 573 -4.34 -20.21 16.34
CA GLU A 573 -4.78 -20.33 14.96
C GLU A 573 -4.18 -21.56 14.27
N LEU A 574 -4.87 -22.03 13.23
CA LEU A 574 -4.49 -23.18 12.42
C LEU A 574 -4.44 -22.80 10.95
N ALA A 575 -3.40 -23.28 10.28
CA ALA A 575 -3.32 -23.27 8.83
C ALA A 575 -2.67 -24.56 8.34
N SER A 576 -2.92 -24.95 7.09
CA SER A 576 -2.32 -26.15 6.53
C SER A 576 -1.95 -26.00 5.04
N TYR A 577 -1.05 -26.84 4.58
CA TYR A 577 -0.66 -26.98 3.18
C TYR A 577 -0.25 -28.42 2.85
N ILE A 578 -0.27 -28.77 1.56
CA ILE A 578 0.23 -30.06 1.07
C ILE A 578 1.76 -30.01 1.12
N TYR A 579 2.39 -31.02 1.73
CA TYR A 579 3.84 -31.12 1.77
C TYR A 579 4.37 -31.65 0.43
N ASP A 580 5.33 -30.94 -0.12
CA ASP A 580 6.13 -31.38 -1.26
C ASP A 580 7.61 -31.28 -0.88
N GLU A 581 8.36 -32.37 -1.03
CA GLU A 581 9.78 -32.40 -0.65
C GLU A 581 10.66 -31.67 -1.66
N ASP A 582 10.20 -31.57 -2.91
CA ASP A 582 10.92 -30.90 -4.00
C ASP A 582 10.63 -29.38 -4.05
N GLU A 583 9.67 -28.92 -3.23
CA GLU A 583 9.26 -27.50 -3.21
C GLU A 583 10.29 -26.64 -2.48
N THR A 584 10.83 -25.63 -3.16
CA THR A 584 11.75 -24.66 -2.58
C THR A 584 11.01 -23.37 -2.19
N LYS A 585 11.16 -22.94 -0.95
CA LYS A 585 10.55 -21.71 -0.41
C LYS A 585 11.24 -20.46 -0.96
N SER A 586 10.46 -19.45 -1.27
CA SER A 586 10.98 -18.09 -1.48
C SER A 586 11.38 -17.45 -0.14
N ALA A 587 12.34 -16.52 -0.18
CA ALA A 587 12.67 -15.71 0.99
C ALA A 587 11.51 -14.79 1.40
N TRP A 588 10.68 -14.36 0.44
CA TRP A 588 9.53 -13.48 0.67
C TRP A 588 8.23 -14.21 0.99
N ARG A 589 8.26 -15.54 1.05
CA ARG A 589 7.14 -16.37 1.49
C ARG A 589 7.65 -17.68 2.09
N TRP A 590 7.66 -17.74 3.41
CA TRP A 590 8.17 -18.91 4.12
C TRP A 590 7.15 -20.05 4.28
N THR A 591 5.85 -19.78 4.04
CA THR A 591 4.81 -20.79 4.13
C THR A 591 3.72 -20.64 3.07
N ASN A 592 3.23 -21.75 2.54
CA ASN A 592 2.05 -21.82 1.67
C ASN A 592 0.76 -22.09 2.43
N SER A 593 0.81 -22.11 3.77
CA SER A 593 -0.34 -22.48 4.59
C SER A 593 -1.51 -21.51 4.43
N ARG A 594 -2.71 -22.10 4.47
CA ARG A 594 -4.00 -21.42 4.37
C ARG A 594 -4.93 -21.91 5.46
N ASN A 595 -5.95 -21.14 5.77
CA ASN A 595 -7.02 -21.55 6.69
C ASN A 595 -7.92 -22.58 6.01
N THR A 596 -7.40 -23.75 5.77
CA THR A 596 -8.15 -24.86 5.16
C THR A 596 -7.72 -26.20 5.69
N TYR A 597 -8.62 -27.15 5.67
CA TYR A 597 -8.36 -28.60 5.80
C TYR A 597 -9.16 -29.36 4.72
N THR A 598 -9.39 -28.70 3.57
CA THR A 598 -10.13 -29.25 2.43
C THR A 598 -9.19 -29.40 1.25
N TYR A 599 -8.93 -30.65 0.86
CA TYR A 599 -8.08 -30.98 -0.28
C TYR A 599 -8.78 -31.96 -1.22
N LYS A 600 -8.33 -32.03 -2.48
CA LYS A 600 -8.81 -32.99 -3.48
C LYS A 600 -8.57 -34.40 -3.00
N ASP A 601 -9.36 -35.37 -3.49
CA ASP A 601 -9.30 -36.78 -3.06
C ASP A 601 -7.95 -37.47 -3.36
N ASP A 602 -7.23 -37.01 -4.37
CA ASP A 602 -5.90 -37.50 -4.72
C ASP A 602 -4.81 -37.10 -3.71
N VAL A 603 -5.11 -36.23 -2.74
CA VAL A 603 -4.23 -35.89 -1.62
C VAL A 603 -4.38 -36.86 -0.44
N ILE A 604 -5.46 -37.63 -0.38
CA ILE A 604 -5.64 -38.63 0.72
C ILE A 604 -4.45 -39.57 0.81
N GLY A 605 -3.85 -39.64 1.99
CA GLY A 605 -2.67 -40.44 2.28
C GLY A 605 -1.34 -39.77 1.94
N LYS A 606 -1.32 -38.62 1.24
CA LYS A 606 -0.10 -37.82 1.07
C LYS A 606 0.14 -36.97 2.31
N ASP A 607 1.37 -36.66 2.56
CA ASP A 607 1.74 -35.80 3.69
C ASP A 607 1.23 -34.37 3.51
N ILE A 608 0.66 -33.85 4.59
CA ILE A 608 0.37 -32.40 4.76
C ILE A 608 1.14 -31.86 5.96
N VAL A 609 1.31 -30.54 5.98
CA VAL A 609 1.80 -29.81 7.16
C VAL A 609 0.68 -28.97 7.71
N VAL A 610 0.47 -29.10 9.03
CA VAL A 610 -0.39 -28.22 9.81
C VAL A 610 0.49 -27.33 10.67
N GLU A 611 0.32 -26.03 10.53
CA GLU A 611 0.97 -24.99 11.34
C GLU A 611 0.01 -24.54 12.42
N VAL A 612 0.49 -24.54 13.66
CA VAL A 612 -0.25 -24.07 14.83
C VAL A 612 0.43 -22.81 15.34
N TYR A 613 -0.25 -21.70 15.24
CA TYR A 613 0.20 -20.37 15.72
C TYR A 613 -0.41 -20.12 17.09
N SER A 614 0.41 -19.77 18.09
CA SER A 614 -0.14 -19.67 19.45
C SER A 614 0.71 -18.82 20.38
N ILE A 615 0.02 -18.15 21.32
CA ILE A 615 0.63 -17.55 22.53
C ILE A 615 0.83 -18.55 23.65
N TYR A 616 0.20 -19.73 23.58
CA TYR A 616 0.33 -20.78 24.59
C TYR A 616 1.66 -21.51 24.39
N PRO A 617 2.45 -21.77 25.44
CA PRO A 617 3.78 -22.36 25.29
C PRO A 617 3.77 -23.80 24.77
N ILE A 618 2.66 -24.53 24.94
CA ILE A 618 2.50 -25.91 24.50
C ILE A 618 1.17 -26.03 23.76
N VAL A 619 1.18 -26.76 22.64
CA VAL A 619 -0.03 -27.14 21.90
C VAL A 619 -0.07 -28.63 21.64
N GLU A 620 -1.28 -29.19 21.51
CA GLU A 620 -1.52 -30.57 21.12
C GLU A 620 -2.45 -30.61 19.93
N LEU A 621 -2.06 -31.34 18.87
CA LEU A 621 -2.86 -31.48 17.66
C LEU A 621 -3.56 -32.84 17.65
N PHE A 622 -4.82 -32.84 17.28
CA PHE A 622 -5.65 -34.03 17.08
C PHE A 622 -6.11 -34.10 15.62
N VAL A 623 -6.10 -35.31 15.03
CA VAL A 623 -6.67 -35.59 13.73
C VAL A 623 -7.79 -36.61 13.93
N ASN A 624 -9.02 -36.27 13.55
CA ASN A 624 -10.20 -37.13 13.74
C ASN A 624 -10.31 -37.69 15.17
N GLY A 625 -9.95 -36.88 16.17
CA GLY A 625 -9.99 -37.23 17.59
C GLY A 625 -8.75 -37.96 18.10
N LYS A 626 -7.82 -38.41 17.24
CA LYS A 626 -6.56 -39.02 17.63
C LYS A 626 -5.47 -38.00 17.85
N SER A 627 -4.85 -37.98 19.03
CA SER A 627 -3.72 -37.09 19.35
C SER A 627 -2.46 -37.45 18.57
N LEU A 628 -1.79 -36.44 18.03
CA LEU A 628 -0.44 -36.48 17.47
C LEU A 628 0.63 -36.07 18.48
N GLY A 629 0.23 -35.84 19.73
CA GLY A 629 1.12 -35.44 20.81
C GLY A 629 1.26 -33.93 20.97
N LYS A 630 1.92 -33.56 22.08
CA LYS A 630 2.19 -32.17 22.45
C LYS A 630 3.49 -31.68 21.83
N LYS A 631 3.51 -30.40 21.40
CA LYS A 631 4.72 -29.70 20.94
C LYS A 631 4.83 -28.34 21.60
N GLU A 632 6.07 -27.88 21.78
CA GLU A 632 6.37 -26.52 22.21
C GLU A 632 6.15 -25.53 21.07
N ILE A 633 5.71 -24.32 21.41
CA ILE A 633 5.65 -23.16 20.51
C ILE A 633 6.99 -22.44 20.57
N VAL A 634 7.62 -22.27 19.43
CA VAL A 634 8.87 -21.55 19.25
C VAL A 634 8.66 -20.40 18.26
N ASN A 635 9.01 -19.18 18.64
CA ASN A 635 8.80 -17.97 17.82
C ASN A 635 7.35 -17.79 17.32
N GLY A 636 6.37 -18.18 18.15
CA GLY A 636 4.94 -17.97 17.87
C GLY A 636 4.24 -19.13 17.13
N PHE A 637 4.93 -20.18 16.71
CA PHE A 637 4.31 -21.32 16.01
C PHE A 637 5.03 -22.64 16.21
N THR A 638 4.37 -23.74 15.80
CA THR A 638 4.96 -25.08 15.61
C THR A 638 4.26 -25.81 14.46
N THR A 639 4.85 -26.89 13.97
CA THR A 639 4.36 -27.64 12.82
C THR A 639 4.14 -29.11 13.13
N TYR A 640 3.11 -29.70 12.51
CA TYR A 640 2.87 -31.15 12.51
C TYR A 640 2.80 -31.64 11.06
N LYS A 641 3.51 -32.72 10.73
CA LYS A 641 3.49 -33.37 9.42
C LYS A 641 2.90 -34.77 9.57
N PHE A 642 1.90 -35.09 8.76
CA PHE A 642 1.22 -36.39 8.78
C PHE A 642 0.44 -36.63 7.48
N PRO A 643 0.11 -37.92 7.14
CA PRO A 643 -0.73 -38.21 6.00
C PRO A 643 -2.14 -37.64 6.14
N TYR A 644 -2.63 -36.99 5.08
CA TYR A 644 -3.96 -36.36 5.07
C TYR A 644 -5.07 -37.42 5.12
N GLU A 645 -6.03 -37.20 6.02
CA GLU A 645 -7.31 -37.93 6.11
C GLU A 645 -8.44 -36.87 6.13
N LYS A 646 -9.51 -37.08 5.36
CA LYS A 646 -10.71 -36.22 5.46
C LYS A 646 -11.27 -36.27 6.87
N GLY A 647 -11.85 -35.15 7.31
CA GLY A 647 -12.45 -35.00 8.63
C GLY A 647 -12.11 -33.67 9.28
N SER A 648 -11.52 -33.72 10.48
CA SER A 648 -11.17 -32.49 11.20
C SER A 648 -9.83 -32.60 11.92
N ILE A 649 -9.16 -31.44 12.02
CA ILE A 649 -8.03 -31.24 12.92
C ILE A 649 -8.44 -30.29 14.04
N LYS A 650 -7.94 -30.57 15.25
CA LYS A 650 -8.17 -29.74 16.42
C LYS A 650 -6.86 -29.48 17.14
N ALA A 651 -6.50 -28.22 17.34
CA ALA A 651 -5.42 -27.86 18.23
C ALA A 651 -5.97 -27.44 19.59
N ILE A 652 -5.27 -27.80 20.66
CA ILE A 652 -5.53 -27.36 22.03
C ILE A 652 -4.28 -26.65 22.55
N GLY A 653 -4.46 -25.41 23.03
CA GLY A 653 -3.42 -24.64 23.69
C GLY A 653 -3.36 -24.91 25.19
N TYR A 654 -2.14 -25.11 25.72
CA TYR A 654 -1.90 -25.41 27.13
C TYR A 654 -1.01 -24.36 27.78
N LYS A 655 -1.36 -23.97 29.01
CA LYS A 655 -0.53 -23.20 29.91
C LYS A 655 -0.58 -23.84 31.30
N ASP A 656 0.57 -24.01 31.96
CA ASP A 656 0.70 -24.65 33.27
C ASP A 656 -0.01 -26.04 33.34
N ASN A 657 0.16 -26.82 32.26
CA ASN A 657 -0.46 -28.15 32.05
C ASN A 657 -2.01 -28.15 32.01
N LYS A 658 -2.66 -26.99 31.91
CA LYS A 658 -4.12 -26.87 31.76
C LYS A 658 -4.46 -26.46 30.33
N ALA A 659 -5.51 -27.08 29.77
CA ALA A 659 -6.09 -26.66 28.50
C ALA A 659 -6.80 -25.31 28.66
N PHE A 660 -6.57 -24.38 27.75
CA PHE A 660 -7.17 -23.04 27.78
C PHE A 660 -8.09 -22.78 26.60
N GLU A 661 -7.71 -23.24 25.42
CA GLU A 661 -8.41 -22.89 24.18
C GLU A 661 -8.30 -24.05 23.19
N GLU A 662 -9.30 -24.19 22.32
CA GLU A 662 -9.24 -25.10 21.18
C GLU A 662 -9.63 -24.40 19.89
N LYS A 663 -9.02 -24.80 18.80
CA LYS A 663 -9.31 -24.35 17.42
C LYS A 663 -9.50 -25.57 16.54
N ILE A 664 -10.51 -25.53 15.66
CA ILE A 664 -10.85 -26.66 14.77
C ILE A 664 -10.88 -26.16 13.33
N LEU A 665 -10.28 -26.94 12.42
CA LEU A 665 -10.53 -26.88 10.99
C LEU A 665 -11.10 -28.20 10.51
N SER A 666 -12.02 -28.15 9.56
CA SER A 666 -12.67 -29.36 9.02
C SER A 666 -12.65 -29.34 7.50
N SER A 667 -12.66 -30.52 6.89
CA SER A 667 -12.87 -30.70 5.47
C SER A 667 -14.29 -30.31 5.09
N ALA A 668 -14.48 -29.56 4.01
CA ALA A 668 -15.78 -29.31 3.44
C ALA A 668 -16.42 -30.60 2.92
N ASN A 669 -17.73 -30.68 3.05
CA ASN A 669 -18.56 -31.70 2.40
C ASN A 669 -19.04 -31.18 1.03
N GLU A 670 -20.21 -31.68 0.56
CA GLU A 670 -20.85 -31.18 -0.64
C GLU A 670 -21.10 -29.65 -0.52
N SER A 671 -20.51 -28.90 -1.43
CA SER A 671 -20.53 -27.42 -1.43
C SER A 671 -21.42 -26.87 -2.54
N LYS A 672 -21.97 -25.66 -2.31
CA LYS A 672 -22.75 -24.89 -3.27
C LYS A 672 -22.22 -23.48 -3.39
N LEU A 673 -22.51 -22.85 -4.51
CA LEU A 673 -22.21 -21.42 -4.70
C LEU A 673 -23.02 -20.58 -3.71
N THR A 674 -22.34 -19.72 -2.99
CA THR A 674 -22.91 -18.74 -2.04
C THR A 674 -22.40 -17.34 -2.37
N ALA A 675 -23.13 -16.30 -1.94
CA ALA A 675 -22.68 -14.91 -2.05
C ALA A 675 -22.80 -14.21 -0.69
N ARG A 676 -21.83 -13.36 -0.37
CA ARG A 676 -21.89 -12.51 0.81
C ARG A 676 -21.35 -11.11 0.54
N ILE A 677 -21.97 -10.10 1.13
CA ILE A 677 -21.41 -8.75 1.17
C ILE A 677 -20.29 -8.76 2.22
N ASP A 678 -19.10 -8.34 1.82
CA ASP A 678 -17.95 -8.22 2.69
C ASP A 678 -17.80 -6.80 3.24
N TYR A 679 -17.95 -5.83 2.35
CA TYR A 679 -17.86 -4.42 2.67
C TYR A 679 -18.86 -3.64 1.82
N SER A 680 -19.52 -2.65 2.39
CA SER A 680 -20.39 -1.71 1.67
C SER A 680 -20.14 -0.30 2.17
N GLY A 681 -19.47 0.48 1.34
CA GLY A 681 -19.17 1.88 1.58
C GLY A 681 -20.06 2.83 0.79
N LYS A 682 -19.60 4.08 0.68
CA LYS A 682 -20.30 5.13 -0.09
C LYS A 682 -20.15 4.94 -1.59
N GLU A 683 -18.99 4.50 -2.03
CA GLU A 683 -18.62 4.40 -3.45
C GLU A 683 -18.65 2.95 -3.95
N LEU A 684 -18.21 2.00 -3.12
CA LEU A 684 -18.05 0.60 -3.50
C LEU A 684 -18.77 -0.35 -2.55
N THR A 685 -19.28 -1.44 -3.12
CA THR A 685 -19.69 -2.65 -2.39
C THR A 685 -18.88 -3.84 -2.90
N TYR A 686 -18.26 -4.59 -1.98
CA TYR A 686 -17.53 -5.80 -2.27
C TYR A 686 -18.37 -7.02 -1.94
N ILE A 687 -18.43 -7.96 -2.88
CA ILE A 687 -19.22 -9.19 -2.76
C ILE A 687 -18.31 -10.36 -3.08
N TYR A 688 -18.24 -11.34 -2.18
CA TYR A 688 -17.59 -12.61 -2.43
C TYR A 688 -18.61 -13.62 -2.97
N PHE A 689 -18.19 -14.37 -3.96
CA PHE A 689 -18.78 -15.62 -4.39
C PHE A 689 -17.88 -16.75 -3.90
N GLU A 690 -18.44 -17.62 -3.06
CA GLU A 690 -17.69 -18.66 -2.36
C GLU A 690 -18.43 -19.99 -2.46
N TYR A 691 -17.70 -21.09 -2.67
CA TYR A 691 -18.28 -22.43 -2.55
C TYR A 691 -18.21 -22.86 -1.10
N LYS A 692 -19.37 -23.05 -0.46
CA LYS A 692 -19.48 -23.43 0.93
C LYS A 692 -20.34 -24.66 1.12
N ASP A 693 -19.96 -25.51 2.08
CA ASP A 693 -20.79 -26.57 2.56
C ASP A 693 -21.84 -26.07 3.55
N ARG A 694 -22.73 -26.98 4.01
CA ARG A 694 -23.78 -26.65 5.00
C ARG A 694 -23.28 -26.13 6.35
N ASN A 695 -22.00 -26.32 6.65
CA ASN A 695 -21.35 -25.85 7.88
C ASN A 695 -20.58 -24.53 7.66
N ASN A 696 -20.78 -23.85 6.53
CA ASN A 696 -20.06 -22.65 6.10
C ASN A 696 -18.54 -22.85 5.88
N ILE A 697 -18.08 -24.08 5.68
CA ILE A 697 -16.67 -24.36 5.37
C ILE A 697 -16.46 -24.13 3.88
N ILE A 698 -15.45 -23.33 3.52
CA ILE A 698 -15.08 -23.07 2.12
C ILE A 698 -14.48 -24.34 1.51
N ASP A 699 -14.98 -24.75 0.37
CA ASP A 699 -14.43 -25.83 -0.44
C ASP A 699 -13.30 -25.29 -1.33
N THR A 700 -12.10 -25.31 -0.82
CA THR A 700 -10.90 -24.79 -1.49
C THR A 700 -10.48 -25.60 -2.70
N THR A 701 -11.18 -26.71 -3.03
CA THR A 701 -10.93 -27.52 -4.23
C THR A 701 -11.68 -27.02 -5.47
N LYS A 702 -12.59 -26.04 -5.33
CA LYS A 702 -13.42 -25.54 -6.41
C LYS A 702 -12.68 -24.49 -7.23
N GLU A 703 -12.59 -24.75 -8.53
CA GLU A 703 -12.02 -23.86 -9.55
C GLU A 703 -13.04 -23.74 -10.70
N GLU A 704 -14.06 -22.89 -10.52
CA GLU A 704 -15.17 -22.72 -11.45
C GLU A 704 -15.20 -21.29 -12.00
N ILE A 705 -15.77 -21.07 -13.19
CA ILE A 705 -15.97 -19.72 -13.75
C ILE A 705 -17.26 -19.15 -13.19
N ILE A 706 -17.16 -18.02 -12.51
CA ILE A 706 -18.32 -17.23 -12.07
C ILE A 706 -18.59 -16.14 -13.09
N LYS A 707 -19.78 -16.14 -13.67
CA LYS A 707 -20.30 -15.07 -14.55
C LYS A 707 -21.23 -14.17 -13.76
N VAL A 708 -21.06 -12.85 -13.92
CA VAL A 708 -21.88 -11.88 -13.20
C VAL A 708 -22.72 -11.04 -14.16
N SER A 709 -23.95 -10.76 -13.75
CA SER A 709 -24.81 -9.75 -14.37
C SER A 709 -25.34 -8.81 -13.30
N LEU A 710 -25.46 -7.53 -13.65
CA LEU A 710 -25.77 -6.47 -12.71
C LEU A 710 -26.98 -5.68 -13.21
N ASP A 711 -27.92 -5.41 -12.30
CA ASP A 711 -29.02 -4.49 -12.50
C ASP A 711 -28.95 -3.41 -11.41
N GLY A 712 -28.95 -2.12 -11.80
CA GLY A 712 -28.81 -1.00 -10.88
C GLY A 712 -27.39 -0.78 -10.32
N ALA A 713 -26.37 -1.46 -10.85
CA ALA A 713 -24.94 -1.29 -10.45
C ALA A 713 -24.02 -1.37 -11.66
N THR A 714 -22.81 -0.84 -11.51
CA THR A 714 -21.70 -0.94 -12.46
C THR A 714 -20.58 -1.77 -11.86
N LEU A 715 -20.03 -2.72 -12.63
CA LEU A 715 -18.85 -3.48 -12.27
C LEU A 715 -17.62 -2.57 -12.27
N VAL A 716 -16.86 -2.59 -11.18
CA VAL A 716 -15.58 -1.86 -11.07
C VAL A 716 -14.40 -2.82 -11.19
N GLY A 717 -14.56 -4.05 -10.73
CA GLY A 717 -13.57 -5.12 -10.89
C GLY A 717 -14.11 -6.47 -10.43
N ILE A 718 -13.56 -7.54 -11.00
CA ILE A 718 -13.83 -8.94 -10.64
C ILE A 718 -12.54 -9.75 -10.72
N GLY A 719 -12.31 -10.67 -9.80
CA GLY A 719 -11.16 -11.57 -9.85
C GLY A 719 -11.01 -12.44 -8.61
N SER A 720 -9.98 -13.23 -8.60
CA SER A 720 -9.59 -14.10 -7.49
C SER A 720 -8.16 -13.82 -7.04
N ALA A 721 -7.72 -14.50 -5.99
CA ALA A 721 -6.33 -14.46 -5.51
C ALA A 721 -5.42 -15.45 -6.23
N ASN A 722 -5.79 -15.93 -7.42
CA ASN A 722 -4.96 -16.83 -8.20
C ASN A 722 -3.72 -16.08 -8.72
N PRO A 723 -2.51 -16.44 -8.28
CA PRO A 723 -1.30 -15.77 -8.76
C PRO A 723 -1.00 -16.08 -10.24
N ARG A 724 -1.59 -17.15 -10.78
CA ARG A 724 -1.39 -17.62 -12.16
C ARG A 724 -2.72 -17.65 -12.90
N THR A 725 -3.13 -16.53 -13.50
CA THR A 725 -4.41 -16.43 -14.20
C THR A 725 -4.31 -15.60 -15.48
N GLU A 726 -5.15 -15.94 -16.46
CA GLU A 726 -5.41 -15.12 -17.65
C GLU A 726 -6.66 -14.24 -17.49
N ASP A 727 -7.33 -14.29 -16.35
CA ASP A 727 -8.51 -13.49 -16.09
C ASP A 727 -8.22 -11.99 -16.27
N ASN A 728 -9.21 -11.31 -16.83
CA ASN A 728 -9.17 -9.87 -16.99
C ASN A 728 -10.17 -9.25 -16.00
N TYR A 729 -9.68 -8.43 -15.08
CA TYR A 729 -10.45 -7.88 -13.97
C TYR A 729 -11.59 -6.92 -14.35
N ILE A 730 -11.67 -6.47 -15.61
CA ILE A 730 -12.74 -5.60 -16.09
C ILE A 730 -13.82 -6.35 -16.91
N LYS A 731 -13.72 -7.68 -17.06
CA LYS A 731 -14.75 -8.51 -17.68
C LYS A 731 -15.79 -8.96 -16.66
N ASN A 732 -16.91 -9.49 -17.15
CA ASN A 732 -18.03 -9.93 -16.29
C ASN A 732 -17.87 -11.40 -15.84
N GLU A 733 -16.67 -11.94 -15.83
CA GLU A 733 -16.41 -13.32 -15.40
C GLU A 733 -15.00 -13.46 -14.83
N ALA A 734 -14.84 -14.36 -13.88
CA ALA A 734 -13.55 -14.76 -13.34
C ALA A 734 -13.58 -16.19 -12.81
N HIS A 735 -12.41 -16.84 -12.78
CA HIS A 735 -12.26 -18.14 -12.11
C HIS A 735 -12.20 -17.95 -10.59
N THR A 736 -12.82 -18.88 -9.87
CA THR A 736 -12.54 -19.01 -8.43
C THR A 736 -11.14 -19.59 -8.21
N PHE A 737 -10.53 -19.19 -7.13
CA PHE A 737 -9.29 -19.75 -6.62
C PHE A 737 -9.46 -20.07 -5.14
N LEU A 738 -9.09 -21.27 -4.73
CA LEU A 738 -9.36 -21.79 -3.38
C LEU A 738 -10.84 -21.61 -2.99
N GLY A 739 -11.73 -21.87 -3.96
CA GLY A 739 -13.17 -21.83 -3.78
C GLY A 739 -13.80 -20.43 -3.72
N ALA A 740 -13.07 -19.35 -4.04
CA ALA A 740 -13.56 -17.99 -3.94
C ALA A 740 -13.18 -17.09 -5.11
N CYS A 741 -14.06 -16.14 -5.45
CA CYS A 741 -13.75 -14.93 -6.21
C CYS A 741 -14.51 -13.74 -5.60
N MET A 742 -14.12 -12.52 -5.99
CA MET A 742 -14.69 -11.29 -5.45
C MET A 742 -15.02 -10.32 -6.57
N ILE A 743 -16.10 -9.57 -6.40
CA ILE A 743 -16.41 -8.40 -7.23
C ILE A 743 -16.44 -7.13 -6.39
N ALA A 744 -16.12 -6.02 -7.04
CA ALA A 744 -16.37 -4.68 -6.55
C ALA A 744 -17.35 -3.98 -7.49
N VAL A 745 -18.42 -3.42 -6.95
CA VAL A 745 -19.46 -2.75 -7.71
C VAL A 745 -19.76 -1.36 -7.16
N LYS A 746 -20.11 -0.42 -8.06
CA LYS A 746 -20.62 0.91 -7.74
C LYS A 746 -22.15 0.88 -7.93
N ARG A 747 -22.91 1.25 -6.89
CA ARG A 747 -24.37 1.35 -6.99
C ARG A 747 -24.79 2.57 -7.81
N ASN A 748 -25.71 2.38 -8.73
CA ASN A 748 -26.32 3.44 -9.55
C ASN A 748 -27.77 3.71 -9.17
N ALA A 749 -28.38 2.81 -8.38
CA ALA A 749 -29.77 2.89 -7.92
C ALA A 749 -29.86 2.62 -6.41
N ALA A 750 -31.00 2.96 -5.80
CA ALA A 750 -31.26 2.73 -4.38
C ALA A 750 -31.23 1.23 -4.02
N HIS A 751 -31.63 0.39 -4.96
CA HIS A 751 -31.52 -1.08 -4.88
C HIS A 751 -30.83 -1.57 -6.15
N ALA A 752 -29.84 -2.42 -5.99
CA ALA A 752 -29.17 -3.08 -7.09
C ALA A 752 -29.15 -4.58 -6.86
N THR A 753 -29.37 -5.36 -7.92
CA THR A 753 -29.31 -6.82 -7.88
C THR A 753 -28.11 -7.31 -8.67
N ILE A 754 -27.29 -8.11 -8.01
CA ILE A 754 -26.13 -8.76 -8.59
C ILE A 754 -26.40 -10.25 -8.66
N LYS A 755 -26.30 -10.81 -9.85
CA LYS A 755 -26.48 -12.22 -10.12
C LYS A 755 -25.12 -12.83 -10.42
N GLY A 756 -24.72 -13.83 -9.64
CA GLY A 756 -23.56 -14.69 -9.90
C GLY A 756 -24.02 -16.08 -10.32
N SER A 757 -23.38 -16.65 -11.33
CA SER A 757 -23.72 -18.00 -11.82
C SER A 757 -22.48 -18.73 -12.29
N ASP A 758 -22.45 -20.02 -12.03
CA ASP A 758 -21.57 -21.01 -12.68
C ASP A 758 -22.35 -21.90 -13.67
N SER A 759 -21.81 -23.06 -14.03
CA SER A 759 -22.45 -24.01 -14.93
C SER A 759 -23.67 -24.73 -14.32
N LYS A 760 -23.86 -24.69 -12.99
CA LYS A 760 -24.85 -25.47 -12.24
C LYS A 760 -25.77 -24.61 -11.37
N ASP A 761 -25.17 -23.64 -10.71
CA ASP A 761 -25.82 -22.83 -9.67
C ASP A 761 -25.95 -21.36 -10.11
N THR A 762 -26.99 -20.72 -9.58
CA THR A 762 -27.20 -19.28 -9.73
C THR A 762 -27.60 -18.72 -8.39
N ILE A 763 -27.01 -17.57 -8.02
CA ILE A 763 -27.32 -16.87 -6.79
C ILE A 763 -27.51 -15.37 -7.06
N ASP A 764 -28.55 -14.80 -6.48
CA ASP A 764 -28.83 -13.37 -6.51
C ASP A 764 -28.56 -12.75 -5.15
N ILE A 765 -27.95 -11.57 -5.15
CA ILE A 765 -27.75 -10.76 -3.95
C ILE A 765 -28.19 -9.33 -4.22
N THR A 766 -28.92 -8.74 -3.29
CA THR A 766 -29.41 -7.35 -3.38
C THR A 766 -28.59 -6.47 -2.44
N ILE A 767 -28.16 -5.30 -2.95
CA ILE A 767 -27.36 -4.32 -2.21
C ILE A 767 -28.05 -2.95 -2.20
#